data_5f1ca2797db6e7eaffcbba1d5eb17edc
#
_entry.id   5f1ca2797db6e7eaffcbba1d5eb17edc
#
_cell.length_a   1.000
_cell.length_b   1.000
_cell.length_c   1.000
_cell.angle_alpha   90.00
_cell.angle_beta   90.00
_cell.angle_gamma   90.00
#
_symmetry.space_group_name_H-M   'P 1'
#
loop_
_entity.id
_entity.type
_entity.pdbx_description
1 polymer ?
#
loop_
_entity_poly.entity_id
_entity_poly.type
_entity_poly.pdbx_seq_one_letter_code
_entity_poly.pdbx_strand_id
1 'polypeptide(L)'
;MFGLSRQPPPSALASCGDGLAFNCARATDPLDDATPYGLSTWLPASYLLRLPVAGATHDRVASYALGASSDGAGPAFGGATGVENRWTIDGAPADQLRTGAADTRIPLTFLDGLFVSAGGVSARDRASTGGTIDARLRRGTANHEVSADAWTQLTLAPRDPPTAIGSYAVRQLSQGSRPEATASLVATGPIGAPGSVLGGTAWYAAGIAPTLATTGVSWRAARQVDGDGDGVPDGLPGDLALQAIERTSARTLDYSVPAMARVGLDRGPHHVELTLIGEAARGSQFLANATLPAAGIDHRTATGDAIATWRGTWAATHARIQAAWHHSADRETAHDASAAGIPQLLSAYVPATLPDDPLLAAACDDASAADPAKLVPNCPVAAGAFASGGAGLLTDVTGDRPSVTGDLAQRLGDHVIRVGGTFEHTRLATTSSFTGGEQDRSLAIGELSRRRFYTGTCSDDLAQPCDAAAESKLTYRTTYAAAYLEDTFAPSPRVAIDAGLRWELMWVGPHLRFSRELAPRLGVTWDPLGGGSSRLWASYGRTFAMLPAGLGQTVIQRDATFDDDGTSRTHDAGAAFTVAAGVEPIVQDEVTLGAQIALAGALRATLWGQGRLVRHGLETTAGEFGNPGDGAIAATRETEIVAFSLEMRKLAQTAIRAGVSWGRTVGTWAGPYDPRQGVNLLQGSDWDAGASNLYGPLPTDQGGRAFVEAERLGRLGGLDVSVATRLAVGSGTPRSVLAETSDGIVALLPRGSAGRNPVIAQANLRLSARWHGLTATLDIINLFDRRDPVSLDEVYASDAVRPISGGSYEDLVFLGTDAGRAARRRTSFLLPTELQPPLSIALGVHKQF
;
A
#
# COMPACT_ATOMS: atom_id res chain seq x y z
N MET A 1 -11.37 56.52 0.16
CA MET A 1 -12.37 55.59 -0.40
C MET A 1 -11.94 55.22 -1.82
N PHE A 2 -11.23 54.16 -1.98
CA PHE A 2 -11.01 53.50 -3.26
C PHE A 2 -11.13 52.00 -2.98
N GLY A 3 -12.34 51.49 -3.17
CA GLY A 3 -12.61 50.08 -3.17
C GLY A 3 -12.08 49.47 -4.48
N LEU A 4 -10.85 49.01 -4.48
CA LEU A 4 -10.36 48.10 -5.48
C LEU A 4 -10.78 46.68 -5.06
N SER A 5 -11.91 46.25 -5.56
CA SER A 5 -12.26 44.84 -5.73
C SER A 5 -11.24 44.27 -6.73
N ARG A 6 -10.03 43.94 -6.26
CA ARG A 6 -9.08 43.18 -7.07
C ARG A 6 -9.60 41.75 -7.18
N GLN A 7 -9.85 41.32 -8.40
CA GLN A 7 -10.07 39.92 -8.69
C GLN A 7 -8.95 39.08 -8.06
N PRO A 8 -9.25 37.91 -7.51
CA PRO A 8 -8.22 37.03 -7.01
C PRO A 8 -7.19 36.76 -8.13
N PRO A 9 -5.91 36.54 -7.78
CA PRO A 9 -4.88 36.25 -8.77
C PRO A 9 -5.26 35.00 -9.58
N PRO A 10 -4.73 34.83 -10.80
CA PRO A 10 -5.04 33.69 -11.70
C PRO A 10 -4.58 32.35 -11.16
N SER A 11 -3.81 32.35 -10.09
CA SER A 11 -3.53 31.17 -9.26
C SER A 11 -4.79 30.64 -8.53
N ALA A 12 -5.94 31.36 -8.53
CA ALA A 12 -7.18 30.82 -8.04
C ALA A 12 -7.62 29.67 -8.97
N LEU A 13 -7.28 28.48 -8.57
CA LEU A 13 -7.86 27.25 -9.10
C LEU A 13 -9.39 27.40 -9.07
N ALA A 14 -10.08 26.97 -10.12
CA ALA A 14 -11.54 26.94 -10.07
C ALA A 14 -11.98 26.17 -8.81
N SER A 15 -12.95 26.70 -8.08
CA SER A 15 -13.45 26.02 -6.86
C SER A 15 -13.82 24.58 -7.19
N CYS A 16 -13.39 23.66 -6.38
CA CYS A 16 -13.85 22.28 -6.44
C CYS A 16 -15.35 22.27 -6.16
N GLY A 17 -16.16 22.17 -7.21
CA GLY A 17 -17.60 21.97 -7.04
C GLY A 17 -17.90 20.56 -6.52
N ASP A 18 -19.18 20.21 -6.35
CA ASP A 18 -19.64 18.89 -5.90
C ASP A 18 -19.28 17.72 -6.85
N GLY A 19 -18.46 17.95 -7.86
CA GLY A 19 -17.96 16.95 -8.80
C GLY A 19 -16.46 16.78 -8.73
N LEU A 20 -15.96 15.66 -9.25
CA LEU A 20 -14.55 15.43 -9.48
C LEU A 20 -13.91 16.63 -10.16
N ALA A 21 -12.80 17.08 -9.65
CA ALA A 21 -12.05 18.13 -10.27
C ALA A 21 -10.55 17.85 -10.18
N PHE A 22 -9.89 17.85 -11.30
CA PHE A 22 -8.45 17.84 -11.41
C PHE A 22 -7.93 19.26 -11.20
N ASN A 23 -6.96 19.44 -10.33
CA ASN A 23 -6.37 20.73 -9.98
C ASN A 23 -7.44 21.82 -9.72
N CYS A 24 -8.24 21.66 -8.72
CA CYS A 24 -9.17 22.66 -8.24
C CYS A 24 -8.79 23.19 -6.85
N ALA A 25 -9.08 24.45 -6.56
CA ALA A 25 -8.99 25.00 -5.20
C ALA A 25 -10.26 24.67 -4.42
N ARG A 26 -10.11 24.12 -3.25
CA ARG A 26 -11.22 23.83 -2.35
C ARG A 26 -11.60 25.01 -1.47
N ALA A 27 -10.64 25.80 -1.13
CA ALA A 27 -10.79 26.91 -0.19
C ALA A 27 -10.18 28.19 -0.74
N THR A 28 -10.64 29.30 -0.19
CA THR A 28 -10.01 30.60 -0.37
C THR A 28 -8.80 30.80 0.55
N ASP A 29 -8.42 29.80 1.34
CA ASP A 29 -7.30 29.84 2.27
C ASP A 29 -6.00 29.48 1.52
N PRO A 30 -5.03 30.41 1.39
CA PRO A 30 -3.77 30.17 0.72
C PRO A 30 -2.88 29.12 1.39
N LEU A 31 -3.24 28.66 2.59
CA LEU A 31 -2.55 27.55 3.28
C LEU A 31 -3.14 26.17 2.96
N ASP A 32 -4.35 26.12 2.39
CA ASP A 32 -5.04 24.86 2.03
C ASP A 32 -5.14 24.65 0.51
N ASP A 33 -4.74 25.63 -0.30
CA ASP A 33 -4.84 25.55 -1.75
C ASP A 33 -3.87 24.48 -2.32
N ALA A 34 -4.41 23.67 -3.24
CA ALA A 34 -3.58 22.87 -4.13
C ALA A 34 -2.65 23.79 -4.96
N THR A 35 -1.45 23.31 -5.24
CA THR A 35 -0.54 24.03 -6.12
C THR A 35 -1.13 24.13 -7.52
N PRO A 36 -1.14 25.31 -8.15
CA PRO A 36 -1.74 25.47 -9.48
C PRO A 36 -1.03 24.68 -10.58
N TYR A 37 0.21 24.27 -10.36
CA TYR A 37 1.02 23.41 -11.23
C TYR A 37 1.08 21.95 -10.73
N GLY A 38 0.36 21.60 -9.65
CA GLY A 38 0.35 20.26 -9.08
C GLY A 38 -0.46 19.27 -9.91
N LEU A 39 -0.06 18.00 -9.91
CA LEU A 39 -0.84 16.89 -10.44
C LEU A 39 -1.77 16.36 -9.36
N SER A 40 -2.77 17.17 -8.98
CA SER A 40 -3.68 16.85 -7.89
C SER A 40 -5.09 16.53 -8.38
N THR A 41 -5.75 15.63 -7.69
CA THR A 41 -7.16 15.25 -7.94
C THR A 41 -7.94 15.37 -6.65
N TRP A 42 -9.02 16.12 -6.66
CA TRP A 42 -10.02 16.14 -5.62
C TRP A 42 -11.10 15.10 -5.90
N LEU A 43 -11.30 14.16 -5.00
CA LEU A 43 -12.30 13.10 -5.04
C LEU A 43 -13.34 13.34 -3.94
N PRO A 44 -14.40 14.17 -4.18
CA PRO A 44 -15.41 14.44 -3.15
C PRO A 44 -16.18 13.17 -2.79
N ALA A 45 -16.48 12.99 -1.51
CA ALA A 45 -17.23 11.82 -1.05
C ALA A 45 -18.60 11.73 -1.71
N SER A 46 -19.26 12.88 -1.95
CA SER A 46 -20.53 12.96 -2.67
C SER A 46 -20.47 12.38 -4.10
N TYR A 47 -19.31 12.47 -4.76
CA TYR A 47 -19.09 11.84 -6.05
C TYR A 47 -18.77 10.35 -5.90
N LEU A 48 -17.83 10.00 -5.00
CA LEU A 48 -17.42 8.62 -4.77
C LEU A 48 -18.60 7.73 -4.38
N LEU A 49 -19.48 8.23 -3.51
CA LEU A 49 -20.67 7.48 -3.08
C LEU A 49 -21.70 7.26 -4.19
N ARG A 50 -21.59 7.90 -5.35
CA ARG A 50 -22.41 7.64 -6.55
C ARG A 50 -21.80 6.60 -7.49
N LEU A 51 -20.49 6.30 -7.35
CA LEU A 51 -19.83 5.24 -8.09
C LEU A 51 -20.01 3.87 -7.42
N PRO A 52 -19.81 2.76 -8.15
CA PRO A 52 -19.87 1.40 -7.60
C PRO A 52 -18.65 1.14 -6.70
N VAL A 53 -18.71 1.62 -5.45
CA VAL A 53 -17.64 1.56 -4.45
C VAL A 53 -18.14 1.06 -3.10
N ALA A 54 -19.16 0.20 -3.07
CA ALA A 54 -19.74 -0.31 -1.84
C ALA A 54 -18.65 -0.86 -0.88
N GLY A 55 -18.74 -0.46 0.40
CA GLY A 55 -17.77 -0.86 1.41
C GLY A 55 -16.36 -0.31 1.23
N ALA A 56 -16.11 0.60 0.26
CA ALA A 56 -14.78 1.13 0.04
C ALA A 56 -14.39 2.14 1.13
N THR A 57 -13.11 2.11 1.45
CA THR A 57 -12.40 3.03 2.35
C THR A 57 -11.50 3.97 1.53
N HIS A 58 -10.98 5.01 2.15
CA HIS A 58 -10.21 6.05 1.47
C HIS A 58 -8.98 5.52 0.73
N ASP A 59 -8.29 4.53 1.28
CA ASP A 59 -7.12 3.87 0.70
C ASP A 59 -7.44 3.20 -0.66
N ARG A 60 -8.60 2.54 -0.76
CA ARG A 60 -9.03 1.87 -1.99
C ARG A 60 -9.40 2.83 -3.10
N VAL A 61 -10.06 3.94 -2.77
CA VAL A 61 -10.52 4.91 -3.79
C VAL A 61 -9.44 5.91 -4.21
N ALA A 62 -8.32 6.00 -3.51
CA ALA A 62 -7.19 6.84 -3.93
C ALA A 62 -6.65 6.44 -5.32
N SER A 63 -6.75 5.17 -5.69
CA SER A 63 -6.40 4.68 -7.04
C SER A 63 -7.33 5.16 -8.16
N TYR A 64 -8.42 5.89 -7.85
CA TYR A 64 -9.29 6.53 -8.85
C TYR A 64 -8.72 7.85 -9.38
N ALA A 65 -7.65 8.36 -8.77
CA ALA A 65 -6.94 9.52 -9.31
C ALA A 65 -6.30 9.19 -10.67
N LEU A 66 -6.23 10.18 -11.56
CA LEU A 66 -5.63 10.03 -12.88
C LEU A 66 -4.12 9.74 -12.76
N GLY A 67 -3.64 8.73 -13.47
CA GLY A 67 -2.24 8.30 -13.40
C GLY A 67 -1.91 7.41 -12.19
N ALA A 68 -2.89 7.09 -11.35
CA ALA A 68 -2.74 6.14 -10.26
C ALA A 68 -2.83 4.69 -10.75
N SER A 69 -2.17 3.80 -10.02
CA SER A 69 -2.25 2.35 -10.17
C SER A 69 -2.33 1.70 -8.79
N SER A 70 -2.23 0.41 -8.70
CA SER A 70 -2.08 -0.34 -7.44
C SER A 70 -1.03 -1.42 -7.63
N ASP A 71 -0.20 -1.64 -6.61
CA ASP A 71 0.83 -2.67 -6.60
C ASP A 71 0.61 -3.74 -5.51
N GLY A 72 -0.57 -3.74 -4.89
CA GLY A 72 -0.90 -4.64 -3.78
C GLY A 72 -0.62 -4.03 -2.39
N ALA A 73 0.35 -3.14 -2.26
CA ALA A 73 0.60 -2.39 -1.02
C ALA A 73 -0.26 -1.12 -0.91
N GLY A 74 -0.84 -0.66 -2.02
CA GLY A 74 -1.69 0.52 -2.06
C GLY A 74 -1.74 1.18 -3.44
N PRO A 75 -2.29 2.40 -3.52
CA PRO A 75 -2.21 3.20 -4.74
C PRO A 75 -0.76 3.58 -5.00
N ALA A 76 -0.33 3.48 -6.24
CA ALA A 76 1.02 3.79 -6.71
C ALA A 76 0.99 4.95 -7.69
N PHE A 77 1.93 5.88 -7.58
CA PHE A 77 2.00 7.11 -8.38
C PHE A 77 3.41 7.33 -8.93
N GLY A 78 3.52 7.72 -10.19
CA GLY A 78 4.79 8.15 -10.75
C GLY A 78 5.89 7.08 -10.74
N GLY A 79 5.53 5.80 -10.92
CA GLY A 79 6.47 4.68 -10.87
C GLY A 79 6.95 4.29 -9.45
N ALA A 80 6.46 4.97 -8.42
CA ALA A 80 6.71 4.61 -7.04
C ALA A 80 5.84 3.43 -6.58
N THR A 81 6.19 2.82 -5.46
CA THR A 81 5.39 1.79 -4.80
C THR A 81 4.33 2.39 -3.87
N GLY A 82 3.34 1.61 -3.49
CA GLY A 82 2.26 2.08 -2.60
C GLY A 82 2.75 2.51 -1.20
N VAL A 83 3.86 1.95 -0.72
CA VAL A 83 4.45 2.31 0.59
C VAL A 83 5.29 3.59 0.55
N GLU A 84 5.58 4.14 -0.63
CA GLU A 84 6.30 5.42 -0.78
C GLU A 84 5.38 6.65 -0.69
N ASN A 85 4.07 6.43 -0.55
CA ASN A 85 3.11 7.51 -0.39
C ASN A 85 3.18 8.14 1.00
N ARG A 86 2.71 9.38 1.09
CA ARG A 86 2.43 10.05 2.34
C ARG A 86 0.92 10.10 2.58
N TRP A 87 0.47 9.52 3.68
CA TRP A 87 -0.92 9.53 4.11
C TRP A 87 -1.14 10.59 5.18
N THR A 88 -2.19 11.37 5.02
CA THR A 88 -2.55 12.41 5.99
C THR A 88 -4.06 12.43 6.23
N ILE A 89 -4.45 12.93 7.41
CA ILE A 89 -5.84 13.22 7.79
C ILE A 89 -5.90 14.70 8.13
N ASP A 90 -6.65 15.50 7.34
CA ASP A 90 -6.71 16.96 7.45
C ASP A 90 -5.30 17.61 7.51
N GLY A 91 -4.32 17.03 6.79
CA GLY A 91 -2.93 17.46 6.75
C GLY A 91 -2.02 16.93 7.87
N ALA A 92 -2.54 16.26 8.89
CA ALA A 92 -1.75 15.58 9.91
C ALA A 92 -1.25 14.21 9.41
N PRO A 93 0.00 13.81 9.69
CA PRO A 93 0.54 12.52 9.25
C PRO A 93 -0.18 11.34 9.91
N ALA A 94 -0.63 10.38 9.09
CA ALA A 94 -1.42 9.21 9.50
C ALA A 94 -1.01 7.92 8.77
N ASP A 95 0.20 7.89 8.21
CA ASP A 95 0.78 6.68 7.61
C ASP A 95 1.21 5.69 8.69
N GLN A 96 1.12 4.40 8.39
CA GLN A 96 1.51 3.31 9.26
C GLN A 96 3.00 3.41 9.62
N LEU A 97 3.28 3.37 10.90
CA LEU A 97 4.61 3.64 11.44
C LEU A 97 5.65 2.59 11.05
N ARG A 98 5.21 1.35 10.82
CA ARG A 98 6.08 0.24 10.45
C ARG A 98 6.43 0.25 8.96
N THR A 99 5.46 0.48 8.07
CA THR A 99 5.61 0.27 6.62
C THR A 99 5.45 1.52 5.77
N GLY A 100 4.80 2.58 6.26
CA GLY A 100 4.44 3.77 5.48
C GLY A 100 3.14 3.65 4.69
N ALA A 101 2.45 2.50 4.72
CA ALA A 101 1.15 2.31 4.07
C ALA A 101 0.03 3.12 4.76
N ALA A 102 -1.21 3.03 4.26
CA ALA A 102 -2.38 3.54 4.98
C ALA A 102 -2.59 2.77 6.27
N ASP A 103 -2.83 3.46 7.40
CA ASP A 103 -3.04 2.82 8.70
C ASP A 103 -4.53 2.76 9.05
N THR A 104 -5.15 3.88 9.43
CA THR A 104 -6.58 3.95 9.76
C THR A 104 -7.45 3.83 8.52
N ARG A 105 -8.36 2.86 8.46
CA ARG A 105 -9.31 2.70 7.34
C ARG A 105 -10.50 3.63 7.52
N ILE A 106 -10.54 4.71 6.77
CA ILE A 106 -11.57 5.73 6.89
C ILE A 106 -12.72 5.45 5.92
N PRO A 107 -13.94 5.18 6.40
CA PRO A 107 -15.12 5.01 5.55
C PRO A 107 -15.43 6.28 4.76
N LEU A 108 -15.92 6.14 3.53
CA LEU A 108 -16.29 7.29 2.69
C LEU A 108 -17.39 8.15 3.33
N THR A 109 -18.21 7.60 4.21
CA THR A 109 -19.24 8.32 4.94
C THR A 109 -18.68 9.33 5.95
N PHE A 110 -17.43 9.17 6.41
CA PHE A 110 -16.76 10.13 7.30
C PHE A 110 -16.07 11.25 6.55
N LEU A 111 -15.88 11.10 5.24
CA LEU A 111 -15.13 12.04 4.41
C LEU A 111 -16.04 13.16 3.84
N ASP A 112 -15.46 14.33 3.71
CA ASP A 112 -15.88 15.33 2.76
C ASP A 112 -15.29 15.03 1.37
N GLY A 113 -14.09 14.50 1.33
CA GLY A 113 -13.42 13.99 0.15
C GLY A 113 -11.98 13.59 0.38
N LEU A 114 -11.32 13.18 -0.70
CA LEU A 114 -9.93 12.77 -0.72
C LEU A 114 -9.15 13.68 -1.67
N PHE A 115 -8.08 14.27 -1.16
CA PHE A 115 -7.14 15.02 -1.98
C PHE A 115 -5.94 14.14 -2.30
N VAL A 116 -5.71 13.88 -3.57
CA VAL A 116 -4.61 13.03 -4.06
C VAL A 116 -3.68 13.87 -4.90
N SER A 117 -2.42 14.02 -4.49
CA SER A 117 -1.36 14.68 -5.25
C SER A 117 -0.37 13.63 -5.77
N ALA A 118 -0.27 13.54 -7.09
CA ALA A 118 0.64 12.61 -7.78
C ALA A 118 1.96 13.28 -8.21
N GLY A 119 2.15 14.57 -7.97
CA GLY A 119 3.35 15.33 -8.33
C GLY A 119 3.11 16.83 -8.46
N GLY A 120 4.13 17.58 -8.86
CA GLY A 120 4.09 19.04 -8.93
C GLY A 120 3.99 19.66 -7.54
N VAL A 121 4.89 19.26 -6.65
CA VAL A 121 4.85 19.58 -5.22
C VAL A 121 5.38 20.97 -4.90
N SER A 122 4.78 21.66 -3.94
CA SER A 122 5.25 22.95 -3.40
C SER A 122 6.26 22.76 -2.24
N ALA A 123 6.93 23.83 -1.82
CA ALA A 123 7.89 23.74 -0.72
C ALA A 123 7.23 23.40 0.64
N ARG A 124 5.94 23.66 0.79
CA ARG A 124 5.17 23.25 2.00
C ARG A 124 4.87 21.75 2.05
N ASP A 125 4.86 21.07 0.86
CA ASP A 125 4.51 19.66 0.81
C ASP A 125 5.61 18.80 1.42
N ARG A 126 5.19 17.78 2.17
CA ARG A 126 6.09 16.90 2.93
C ARG A 126 6.88 15.99 2.01
N ALA A 127 7.94 15.40 2.55
CA ALA A 127 8.76 14.39 1.88
C ALA A 127 7.93 13.18 1.44
N SER A 128 8.05 12.83 0.15
CA SER A 128 7.46 11.63 -0.46
C SER A 128 8.10 11.41 -1.84
N THR A 129 8.41 10.20 -2.19
CA THR A 129 8.79 9.77 -3.55
C THR A 129 7.62 9.15 -4.32
N GLY A 130 6.51 8.91 -3.64
CA GLY A 130 5.23 8.50 -4.22
C GLY A 130 4.30 9.69 -4.48
N GLY A 131 3.09 9.59 -3.94
CA GLY A 131 2.09 10.64 -3.88
C GLY A 131 1.77 11.06 -2.45
N THR A 132 0.99 12.13 -2.32
CA THR A 132 0.37 12.51 -1.04
C THR A 132 -1.13 12.30 -1.12
N ILE A 133 -1.69 11.59 -0.14
CA ILE A 133 -3.10 11.29 -0.05
C ILE A 133 -3.62 11.87 1.26
N ASP A 134 -4.50 12.86 1.17
CA ASP A 134 -5.04 13.57 2.32
C ASP A 134 -6.54 13.31 2.46
N ALA A 135 -6.92 12.60 3.52
CA ALA A 135 -8.31 12.35 3.87
C ALA A 135 -8.91 13.59 4.56
N ARG A 136 -9.81 14.29 3.87
CA ARG A 136 -10.53 15.44 4.42
C ARG A 136 -11.82 14.96 5.07
N LEU A 137 -11.91 15.12 6.39
CA LEU A 137 -13.03 14.65 7.16
C LEU A 137 -14.21 15.63 7.11
N ARG A 138 -15.44 15.11 7.27
CA ARG A 138 -16.66 15.92 7.36
C ARG A 138 -16.57 16.90 8.51
N ARG A 139 -17.08 18.11 8.26
CA ARG A 139 -17.25 19.17 9.27
C ARG A 139 -18.70 19.22 9.75
N GLY A 140 -18.93 19.91 10.85
CA GLY A 140 -20.27 20.23 11.30
C GLY A 140 -21.00 21.12 10.31
N THR A 141 -22.31 20.93 10.23
CA THR A 141 -23.27 21.66 9.39
C THR A 141 -24.02 22.73 10.17
N ALA A 142 -24.64 23.65 9.45
CA ALA A 142 -25.43 24.72 10.09
C ALA A 142 -26.73 24.19 10.77
N ASN A 143 -27.20 23.03 10.33
CA ASN A 143 -28.36 22.34 10.89
C ASN A 143 -27.92 20.99 11.44
N HIS A 144 -28.68 20.42 12.36
CA HIS A 144 -28.49 19.05 12.78
C HIS A 144 -28.87 18.11 11.62
N GLU A 145 -27.95 17.27 11.22
CA GLU A 145 -28.12 16.27 10.18
C GLU A 145 -27.65 14.93 10.71
N VAL A 146 -28.41 13.89 10.46
CA VAL A 146 -28.02 12.51 10.75
C VAL A 146 -28.14 11.71 9.47
N SER A 147 -27.09 11.00 9.08
CA SER A 147 -27.12 10.03 8.01
C SER A 147 -26.86 8.63 8.56
N ALA A 148 -27.70 7.70 8.14
CA ALA A 148 -27.57 6.29 8.45
C ALA A 148 -27.43 5.50 7.14
N ASP A 149 -26.40 4.64 7.08
CA ASP A 149 -26.12 3.77 5.96
C ASP A 149 -26.04 2.33 6.46
N ALA A 150 -26.56 1.41 5.69
CA ALA A 150 -26.38 0.00 5.91
C ALA A 150 -26.21 -0.69 4.56
N TRP A 151 -25.27 -1.60 4.45
CA TRP A 151 -25.12 -2.42 3.26
C TRP A 151 -24.63 -3.83 3.62
N THR A 152 -24.98 -4.75 2.76
CA THR A 152 -24.47 -6.12 2.77
C THR A 152 -23.76 -6.37 1.46
N GLN A 153 -22.63 -7.03 1.51
CA GLN A 153 -21.84 -7.40 0.35
C GLN A 153 -21.56 -8.89 0.37
N LEU A 154 -21.65 -9.52 -0.77
CA LEU A 154 -21.20 -10.88 -1.01
C LEU A 154 -20.13 -10.87 -2.10
N THR A 155 -18.89 -11.16 -1.71
CA THR A 155 -17.80 -11.44 -2.64
C THR A 155 -17.76 -12.95 -2.87
N LEU A 156 -17.83 -13.39 -4.12
CA LEU A 156 -17.75 -14.81 -4.46
C LEU A 156 -16.39 -15.40 -4.08
N ALA A 157 -16.32 -16.71 -3.95
CA ALA A 157 -15.07 -17.40 -3.71
C ALA A 157 -14.03 -17.05 -4.80
N PRO A 158 -12.81 -16.66 -4.45
CA PRO A 158 -11.75 -16.51 -5.42
C PRO A 158 -11.47 -17.86 -6.11
N ARG A 159 -11.00 -17.82 -7.34
CA ARG A 159 -10.48 -18.99 -8.00
C ARG A 159 -9.02 -19.17 -7.60
N ASP A 160 -8.67 -20.37 -7.22
CA ASP A 160 -7.27 -20.68 -6.93
C ASP A 160 -6.46 -20.67 -8.24
N PRO A 161 -5.33 -19.97 -8.28
CA PRO A 161 -4.48 -19.97 -9.45
C PRO A 161 -3.81 -21.36 -9.65
N PRO A 162 -3.46 -21.75 -10.88
CA PRO A 162 -2.80 -23.02 -11.15
C PRO A 162 -1.52 -23.26 -10.34
N THR A 163 -0.76 -22.19 -10.06
CA THR A 163 0.48 -22.29 -9.26
C THR A 163 0.23 -22.63 -7.79
N ALA A 164 -0.92 -22.27 -7.23
CA ALA A 164 -1.30 -22.70 -5.88
C ALA A 164 -1.57 -24.21 -5.82
N ILE A 165 -1.87 -24.82 -6.97
CA ILE A 165 -2.10 -26.26 -7.15
C ILE A 165 -0.88 -26.91 -7.81
N GLY A 166 0.13 -26.13 -8.19
CA GLY A 166 1.26 -26.50 -9.02
C GLY A 166 2.09 -27.64 -8.45
N SER A 167 3.06 -28.11 -9.23
CA SER A 167 3.86 -29.33 -9.09
C SER A 167 4.42 -29.66 -7.69
N TYR A 168 4.32 -28.70 -6.77
CA TYR A 168 4.78 -28.85 -5.40
C TYR A 168 3.66 -28.59 -4.37
N ALA A 169 2.56 -27.97 -4.76
CA ALA A 169 1.52 -27.57 -3.83
C ALA A 169 0.49 -28.67 -3.65
N VAL A 170 0.88 -29.65 -2.99
CA VAL A 170 -0.01 -30.68 -2.53
C VAL A 170 -0.81 -30.25 -1.32
N ARG A 171 -0.52 -29.06 -0.78
CA ARG A 171 -1.37 -28.35 0.17
C ARG A 171 -1.85 -27.05 -0.45
N GLN A 172 -3.14 -26.87 -0.40
CA GLN A 172 -3.82 -25.70 -0.94
C GLN A 172 -4.71 -25.09 0.14
N LEU A 173 -4.52 -23.79 0.34
CA LEU A 173 -5.41 -22.97 1.12
C LEU A 173 -6.39 -22.29 0.19
N SER A 174 -7.66 -22.65 0.28
CA SER A 174 -8.73 -22.08 -0.53
C SER A 174 -9.64 -21.22 0.34
N GLN A 175 -10.02 -20.06 -0.17
CA GLN A 175 -10.96 -19.17 0.47
C GLN A 175 -12.35 -19.34 -0.16
N GLY A 176 -13.36 -19.40 0.70
CA GLY A 176 -14.77 -19.39 0.27
C GLY A 176 -15.27 -17.98 -0.05
N SER A 177 -16.55 -17.90 -0.35
CA SER A 177 -17.23 -16.60 -0.49
C SER A 177 -17.19 -15.83 0.84
N ARG A 178 -17.08 -14.50 0.71
CA ARG A 178 -16.98 -13.59 1.85
C ARG A 178 -18.24 -12.72 1.94
N PRO A 179 -19.24 -13.10 2.75
CA PRO A 179 -20.31 -12.19 3.16
C PRO A 179 -19.76 -11.15 4.14
N GLU A 180 -20.17 -9.90 3.92
CA GLU A 180 -19.80 -8.75 4.73
C GLU A 180 -21.03 -7.89 4.98
N ALA A 181 -21.14 -7.30 6.16
CA ALA A 181 -22.18 -6.34 6.53
C ALA A 181 -21.54 -5.12 7.19
N THR A 182 -21.97 -3.94 6.80
CA THR A 182 -21.54 -2.67 7.36
C THR A 182 -22.75 -1.81 7.71
N ALA A 183 -22.68 -1.18 8.85
CA ALA A 183 -23.59 -0.10 9.22
C ALA A 183 -22.77 1.16 9.49
N SER A 184 -23.27 2.33 9.08
CA SER A 184 -22.62 3.61 9.35
C SER A 184 -23.65 4.61 9.85
N LEU A 185 -23.29 5.35 10.89
CA LEU A 185 -24.07 6.45 11.41
C LEU A 185 -23.15 7.67 11.51
N VAL A 186 -23.57 8.78 10.92
CA VAL A 186 -22.87 10.06 11.00
C VAL A 186 -23.84 11.15 11.41
N ALA A 187 -23.48 11.91 12.43
CA ALA A 187 -24.23 13.05 12.92
C ALA A 187 -23.38 14.32 12.87
N THR A 188 -23.94 15.40 12.35
CA THR A 188 -23.29 16.71 12.27
C THR A 188 -24.24 17.80 12.70
N GLY A 189 -23.73 18.93 13.17
CA GLY A 189 -24.64 20.05 13.53
C GLY A 189 -23.95 21.14 14.35
N PRO A 190 -24.71 22.19 14.68
CA PRO A 190 -24.24 23.25 15.56
C PRO A 190 -24.25 22.81 17.03
N ILE A 191 -23.37 23.40 17.83
CA ILE A 191 -23.39 23.29 19.30
C ILE A 191 -23.91 24.58 19.85
N GLY A 192 -25.19 24.59 20.25
CA GLY A 192 -25.89 25.78 20.75
C GLY A 192 -26.17 26.83 19.66
N ALA A 193 -26.72 27.97 20.05
CA ALA A 193 -26.96 29.07 19.13
C ALA A 193 -25.65 29.81 18.77
N PRO A 194 -25.55 30.45 17.60
CA PRO A 194 -24.41 31.29 17.26
C PRO A 194 -24.11 32.33 18.36
N GLY A 195 -22.85 32.42 18.79
CA GLY A 195 -22.41 33.30 19.87
C GLY A 195 -22.59 32.74 21.29
N SER A 196 -23.27 31.61 21.47
CA SER A 196 -23.50 31.02 22.81
C SER A 196 -22.29 30.35 23.41
N VAL A 197 -21.39 29.82 22.58
CA VAL A 197 -20.16 29.15 23.01
C VAL A 197 -18.99 30.10 22.84
N LEU A 198 -18.46 30.61 23.94
CA LEU A 198 -17.30 31.53 23.96
C LEU A 198 -17.41 32.73 22.99
N GLY A 199 -18.61 33.14 22.66
CA GLY A 199 -18.87 34.24 21.71
C GLY A 199 -18.64 33.88 20.23
N GLY A 200 -18.55 32.58 19.89
CA GLY A 200 -18.34 32.06 18.55
C GLY A 200 -19.45 31.13 18.08
N THR A 201 -19.28 30.55 16.92
CA THR A 201 -20.15 29.50 16.36
C THR A 201 -19.42 28.16 16.52
N ALA A 202 -20.00 27.30 17.34
CA ALA A 202 -19.45 25.97 17.58
C ALA A 202 -20.25 24.91 16.81
N TRP A 203 -19.56 23.86 16.39
CA TRP A 203 -20.14 22.75 15.64
C TRP A 203 -19.51 21.41 16.03
N TYR A 204 -20.20 20.33 15.69
CA TYR A 204 -19.70 18.95 15.87
C TYR A 204 -19.92 18.10 14.62
N ALA A 205 -19.11 17.05 14.50
CA ALA A 205 -19.32 15.92 13.61
C ALA A 205 -18.89 14.65 14.34
N ALA A 206 -19.71 13.62 14.31
CA ALA A 206 -19.41 12.33 14.93
C ALA A 206 -19.88 11.19 14.04
N GLY A 207 -19.16 10.08 14.03
CA GLY A 207 -19.51 8.93 13.21
C GLY A 207 -18.97 7.62 13.79
N ILE A 208 -19.67 6.52 13.47
CA ILE A 208 -19.25 5.14 13.74
C ILE A 208 -19.69 4.27 12.56
N ALA A 209 -18.83 3.31 12.13
CA ALA A 209 -19.12 2.48 10.96
C ALA A 209 -18.65 1.03 11.13
N PRO A 210 -19.27 0.24 12.06
CA PRO A 210 -18.88 -1.15 12.25
C PRO A 210 -19.10 -1.99 10.99
N THR A 211 -18.10 -2.81 10.69
CA THR A 211 -18.09 -3.81 9.61
C THR A 211 -17.83 -5.19 10.19
N LEU A 212 -18.57 -6.18 9.71
CA LEU A 212 -18.44 -7.58 10.08
C LEU A 212 -18.34 -8.41 8.80
N ALA A 213 -17.32 -9.26 8.71
CA ALA A 213 -17.13 -10.18 7.59
C ALA A 213 -16.82 -11.59 8.08
N THR A 214 -17.24 -12.59 7.32
CA THR A 214 -16.86 -13.98 7.57
C THR A 214 -16.30 -14.60 6.31
N THR A 215 -15.30 -15.46 6.45
CA THR A 215 -14.72 -16.20 5.33
C THR A 215 -14.53 -17.65 5.74
N GLY A 216 -15.05 -18.57 4.94
CA GLY A 216 -14.70 -19.97 5.06
C GLY A 216 -13.31 -20.20 4.46
N VAL A 217 -12.45 -20.88 5.17
CA VAL A 217 -11.11 -21.25 4.72
C VAL A 217 -11.01 -22.76 4.75
N SER A 218 -10.48 -23.36 3.71
CA SER A 218 -10.29 -24.82 3.63
C SER A 218 -8.87 -25.14 3.19
N TRP A 219 -8.29 -26.12 3.86
CA TRP A 219 -7.04 -26.75 3.45
C TRP A 219 -7.34 -28.04 2.76
N ARG A 220 -6.67 -28.30 1.66
CA ARG A 220 -6.67 -29.58 0.98
C ARG A 220 -5.25 -30.09 0.88
N ALA A 221 -5.01 -31.27 1.39
CA ALA A 221 -3.84 -32.06 1.05
C ALA A 221 -4.21 -33.01 -0.10
N ALA A 222 -3.36 -33.07 -1.12
CA ALA A 222 -3.50 -33.98 -2.23
C ALA A 222 -2.15 -34.59 -2.55
N ARG A 223 -2.11 -35.80 -3.07
CA ARG A 223 -0.89 -36.39 -3.64
C ARG A 223 -0.92 -36.28 -5.15
N GLN A 224 0.23 -36.14 -5.73
CA GLN A 224 0.42 -36.31 -7.17
C GLN A 224 0.27 -37.78 -7.53
N VAL A 225 -0.38 -38.06 -8.65
CA VAL A 225 -0.54 -39.41 -9.15
C VAL A 225 0.53 -39.68 -10.21
N ASP A 226 1.19 -40.81 -10.07
CA ASP A 226 2.10 -41.41 -11.04
C ASP A 226 1.50 -42.78 -11.40
N GLY A 227 0.59 -42.78 -12.39
CA GLY A 227 -0.17 -43.96 -12.76
C GLY A 227 0.57 -44.95 -13.66
N ASP A 228 1.61 -44.50 -14.36
CA ASP A 228 2.42 -45.36 -15.22
C ASP A 228 3.75 -45.83 -14.55
N GLY A 229 4.07 -45.31 -13.38
CA GLY A 229 5.20 -45.71 -12.56
C GLY A 229 6.57 -45.27 -13.13
N ASP A 230 6.60 -44.20 -13.95
CA ASP A 230 7.85 -43.68 -14.53
C ASP A 230 8.60 -42.74 -13.58
N GLY A 231 8.05 -42.46 -12.39
CA GLY A 231 8.59 -41.55 -11.39
C GLY A 231 8.32 -40.09 -11.66
N VAL A 232 7.52 -39.76 -12.65
CA VAL A 232 7.09 -38.41 -13.01
C VAL A 232 5.59 -38.28 -12.73
N PRO A 233 5.12 -37.25 -12.04
CA PRO A 233 3.69 -37.06 -11.84
C PRO A 233 2.92 -36.90 -13.14
N ASP A 234 1.80 -37.61 -13.25
CA ASP A 234 0.87 -37.51 -14.39
C ASP A 234 0.25 -36.11 -14.51
N GLY A 235 -0.13 -35.77 -15.74
CA GLY A 235 -0.85 -34.55 -16.05
C GLY A 235 0.01 -33.52 -16.78
N LEU A 236 -0.61 -32.39 -17.09
CA LEU A 236 0.06 -31.27 -17.74
C LEU A 236 0.60 -30.27 -16.71
N PRO A 237 1.65 -29.52 -17.01
CA PRO A 237 2.09 -28.41 -16.17
C PRO A 237 0.92 -27.48 -15.87
N GLY A 238 0.56 -27.34 -14.57
CA GLY A 238 -0.60 -26.58 -14.11
C GLY A 238 -1.91 -27.34 -14.02
N ASP A 239 -1.98 -28.57 -14.51
CA ASP A 239 -3.13 -29.47 -14.40
C ASP A 239 -2.66 -30.89 -14.09
N LEU A 240 -1.97 -31.01 -12.94
CA LEU A 240 -1.44 -32.30 -12.49
C LEU A 240 -2.58 -33.20 -12.02
N ALA A 241 -2.45 -34.48 -12.29
CA ALA A 241 -3.33 -35.49 -11.73
C ALA A 241 -3.12 -35.57 -10.21
N LEU A 242 -4.12 -35.15 -9.44
CA LEU A 242 -4.07 -35.09 -7.98
C LEU A 242 -5.13 -36.00 -7.37
N GLN A 243 -4.74 -36.76 -6.37
CA GLN A 243 -5.65 -37.49 -5.50
C GLN A 243 -5.79 -36.78 -4.16
N ALA A 244 -6.99 -36.35 -3.80
CA ALA A 244 -7.22 -35.74 -2.49
C ALA A 244 -7.05 -36.74 -1.35
N ILE A 245 -6.28 -36.40 -0.33
CA ILE A 245 -6.03 -37.21 0.86
C ILE A 245 -6.80 -36.64 2.04
N GLU A 246 -6.76 -35.33 2.26
CA GLU A 246 -7.34 -34.69 3.43
C GLU A 246 -8.05 -33.38 3.06
N ARG A 247 -9.08 -33.03 3.86
CA ARG A 247 -9.71 -31.72 3.85
C ARG A 247 -9.97 -31.28 5.27
N THR A 248 -9.47 -30.10 5.61
CA THR A 248 -9.77 -29.43 6.88
C THR A 248 -10.31 -28.04 6.57
N SER A 249 -11.22 -27.54 7.38
CA SER A 249 -11.82 -26.22 7.19
C SER A 249 -11.94 -25.46 8.49
N ALA A 250 -11.87 -24.14 8.39
CA ALA A 250 -12.14 -23.19 9.47
C ALA A 250 -12.99 -22.03 8.94
N ARG A 251 -13.51 -21.23 9.85
CA ARG A 251 -14.22 -19.99 9.51
C ARG A 251 -13.57 -18.84 10.26
N THR A 252 -13.22 -17.77 9.53
CA THR A 252 -12.77 -16.52 10.14
C THR A 252 -13.96 -15.64 10.48
N LEU A 253 -13.79 -14.81 11.48
CA LEU A 253 -14.67 -13.72 11.81
C LEU A 253 -13.83 -12.46 11.92
N ASP A 254 -13.93 -11.60 10.91
CA ASP A 254 -13.22 -10.34 10.86
C ASP A 254 -14.18 -9.20 11.23
N TYR A 255 -13.74 -8.28 12.03
CA TYR A 255 -14.51 -7.06 12.30
C TYR A 255 -13.62 -5.83 12.30
N SER A 256 -14.23 -4.68 12.01
CA SER A 256 -13.61 -3.36 12.03
C SER A 256 -14.62 -2.35 12.53
N VAL A 257 -14.22 -1.46 13.43
CA VAL A 257 -15.07 -0.43 14.02
C VAL A 257 -14.36 0.93 13.94
N PRO A 258 -14.35 1.59 12.78
CA PRO A 258 -13.90 2.97 12.68
C PRO A 258 -14.89 3.90 13.37
N ALA A 259 -14.34 4.89 14.08
CA ALA A 259 -15.11 5.92 14.77
C ALA A 259 -14.45 7.28 14.64
N MET A 260 -15.25 8.36 14.62
CA MET A 260 -14.80 9.74 14.48
C MET A 260 -15.59 10.65 15.41
N ALA A 261 -14.91 11.61 16.05
CA ALA A 261 -15.50 12.70 16.78
C ALA A 261 -14.72 14.01 16.51
N ARG A 262 -15.44 15.07 16.15
CA ARG A 262 -14.86 16.37 15.84
C ARG A 262 -15.67 17.47 16.48
N VAL A 263 -14.99 18.50 16.95
CA VAL A 263 -15.62 19.73 17.41
C VAL A 263 -14.82 20.92 16.89
N GLY A 264 -15.49 21.97 16.52
CA GLY A 264 -14.86 23.18 16.05
C GLY A 264 -15.55 24.43 16.59
N LEU A 265 -14.81 25.53 16.64
CA LEU A 265 -15.24 26.84 17.08
C LEU A 265 -14.71 27.91 16.13
N ASP A 266 -15.60 28.67 15.51
CA ASP A 266 -15.31 29.82 14.67
C ASP A 266 -15.61 31.10 15.48
N ARG A 267 -14.55 31.92 15.73
CA ARG A 267 -14.69 33.17 16.48
C ARG A 267 -13.87 34.31 15.84
N GLY A 268 -14.55 35.21 15.14
CA GLY A 268 -13.87 36.27 14.39
C GLY A 268 -12.85 35.68 13.38
N PRO A 269 -11.55 36.10 13.44
CA PRO A 269 -10.54 35.57 12.56
C PRO A 269 -10.00 34.20 12.97
N HIS A 270 -10.43 33.66 14.10
CA HIS A 270 -9.89 32.43 14.67
C HIS A 270 -10.82 31.25 14.43
N HIS A 271 -10.24 30.14 13.99
CA HIS A 271 -10.86 28.83 13.89
C HIS A 271 -10.05 27.83 14.71
N VAL A 272 -10.71 27.13 15.63
CA VAL A 272 -10.10 26.06 16.44
C VAL A 272 -10.87 24.78 16.20
N GLU A 273 -10.17 23.70 16.02
CA GLU A 273 -10.77 22.38 15.74
C GLU A 273 -10.01 21.29 16.49
N LEU A 274 -10.74 20.35 17.08
CA LEU A 274 -10.24 19.12 17.65
C LEU A 274 -10.89 17.93 16.93
N THR A 275 -10.08 17.01 16.43
CA THR A 275 -10.49 15.79 15.75
C THR A 275 -9.93 14.58 16.49
N LEU A 276 -10.78 13.59 16.74
CA LEU A 276 -10.42 12.25 17.17
C LEU A 276 -10.95 11.27 16.14
N ILE A 277 -10.11 10.42 15.60
CA ILE A 277 -10.52 9.37 14.67
C ILE A 277 -9.67 8.13 14.91
N GLY A 278 -10.25 6.96 14.76
CA GLY A 278 -9.51 5.70 14.92
C GLY A 278 -10.34 4.50 14.53
N GLU A 279 -9.69 3.37 14.54
CA GLU A 279 -10.25 2.07 14.19
C GLU A 279 -9.76 1.00 15.17
N ALA A 280 -10.68 0.14 15.60
CA ALA A 280 -10.33 -1.14 16.23
C ALA A 280 -10.76 -2.28 15.31
N ALA A 281 -9.86 -3.19 14.98
CA ALA A 281 -10.16 -4.29 14.08
C ALA A 281 -9.56 -5.62 14.58
N ARG A 282 -10.15 -6.71 14.09
CA ARG A 282 -9.63 -8.07 14.25
C ARG A 282 -9.77 -8.81 12.93
N GLY A 283 -8.75 -9.59 12.59
CA GLY A 283 -8.75 -10.51 11.48
C GLY A 283 -7.96 -11.77 11.82
N SER A 284 -8.14 -12.83 11.03
CA SER A 284 -7.40 -14.08 11.18
C SER A 284 -6.60 -14.35 9.91
N GLN A 285 -5.36 -14.79 10.08
CA GLN A 285 -4.48 -15.18 8.99
C GLN A 285 -4.09 -16.65 9.15
N PHE A 286 -4.16 -17.39 8.05
CA PHE A 286 -3.77 -18.80 8.02
C PHE A 286 -2.66 -19.00 6.99
N LEU A 287 -1.68 -19.81 7.36
CA LEU A 287 -0.57 -20.15 6.49
C LEU A 287 -0.99 -21.24 5.49
N ALA A 288 -0.64 -21.06 4.23
CA ALA A 288 -0.95 -22.02 3.17
C ALA A 288 -0.26 -23.39 3.40
N ASN A 289 0.92 -23.36 4.00
CA ASN A 289 1.72 -24.54 4.33
C ASN A 289 1.39 -25.12 5.72
N ALA A 290 0.42 -24.55 6.45
CA ALA A 290 0.02 -25.09 7.74
C ALA A 290 -0.76 -26.41 7.58
N THR A 291 -0.57 -27.32 8.53
CA THR A 291 -1.29 -28.60 8.55
C THR A 291 -2.65 -28.49 9.21
N LEU A 292 -2.76 -27.57 10.18
CA LEU A 292 -3.93 -27.40 11.03
C LEU A 292 -4.31 -25.93 11.18
N PRO A 293 -5.59 -25.60 11.41
CA PRO A 293 -6.03 -24.25 11.77
C PRO A 293 -5.31 -23.69 13.00
N ALA A 294 -4.84 -24.56 13.91
CA ALA A 294 -4.11 -24.18 15.12
C ALA A 294 -2.83 -23.36 14.85
N ALA A 295 -2.20 -23.55 13.70
CA ALA A 295 -1.04 -22.75 13.26
C ALA A 295 -1.43 -21.34 12.73
N GLY A 296 -2.72 -20.98 12.74
CA GLY A 296 -3.20 -19.67 12.36
C GLY A 296 -2.90 -18.58 13.39
N ILE A 297 -2.93 -17.34 12.94
CA ILE A 297 -2.67 -16.14 13.75
C ILE A 297 -3.89 -15.22 13.71
N ASP A 298 -4.30 -14.73 14.87
CA ASP A 298 -5.27 -13.64 14.97
C ASP A 298 -4.54 -12.31 15.17
N HIS A 299 -4.86 -11.34 14.33
CA HIS A 299 -4.41 -9.96 14.45
C HIS A 299 -5.47 -9.12 15.14
N ARG A 300 -5.07 -8.31 16.10
CA ARG A 300 -5.89 -7.26 16.72
C ARG A 300 -5.19 -5.95 16.52
N THR A 301 -5.80 -5.08 15.72
CA THR A 301 -5.25 -3.78 15.41
C THR A 301 -6.05 -2.68 16.09
N ALA A 302 -5.37 -1.65 16.53
CA ALA A 302 -5.98 -0.42 17.02
C ALA A 302 -5.15 0.75 16.48
N THR A 303 -5.82 1.65 15.76
CA THR A 303 -5.19 2.88 15.24
C THR A 303 -6.00 4.07 15.72
N GLY A 304 -5.33 5.20 15.90
CA GLY A 304 -6.01 6.41 16.30
C GLY A 304 -5.21 7.68 16.09
N ASP A 305 -5.92 8.74 15.75
CA ASP A 305 -5.38 10.07 15.55
C ASP A 305 -6.12 11.08 16.42
N ALA A 306 -5.37 11.91 17.15
CA ALA A 306 -5.86 13.09 17.83
C ALA A 306 -5.20 14.32 17.18
N ILE A 307 -6.02 15.22 16.62
CA ILE A 307 -5.54 16.35 15.83
C ILE A 307 -6.17 17.63 16.38
N ALA A 308 -5.34 18.57 16.82
CA ALA A 308 -5.76 19.92 17.24
C ALA A 308 -5.24 20.93 16.23
N THR A 309 -6.12 21.71 15.64
CA THR A 309 -5.76 22.72 14.64
C THR A 309 -6.29 24.09 15.05
N TRP A 310 -5.42 25.08 15.07
CA TRP A 310 -5.77 26.47 15.12
C TRP A 310 -5.45 27.16 13.80
N ARG A 311 -6.40 27.97 13.29
CA ARG A 311 -6.21 28.82 12.12
C ARG A 311 -6.57 30.25 12.47
N GLY A 312 -5.75 31.17 12.02
CA GLY A 312 -6.00 32.61 12.09
C GLY A 312 -6.05 33.20 10.70
N THR A 313 -7.12 33.94 10.37
CA THR A 313 -7.31 34.56 9.06
C THR A 313 -7.55 36.05 9.22
N TRP A 314 -6.61 36.87 8.79
CA TRP A 314 -6.67 38.32 8.77
C TRP A 314 -6.58 38.80 7.31
N ALA A 315 -6.83 40.08 7.06
CA ALA A 315 -6.94 40.61 5.68
C ALA A 315 -5.80 40.22 4.73
N ALA A 316 -4.55 40.16 5.22
CA ALA A 316 -3.38 39.84 4.39
C ALA A 316 -2.57 38.66 4.94
N THR A 317 -2.93 38.15 6.09
CA THR A 317 -2.17 37.15 6.84
C THR A 317 -3.01 35.95 7.15
N HIS A 318 -2.50 34.76 6.89
CA HIS A 318 -3.09 33.48 7.27
C HIS A 318 -2.04 32.72 8.08
N ALA A 319 -2.46 32.15 9.20
CA ALA A 319 -1.61 31.35 10.05
C ALA A 319 -2.31 30.05 10.41
N ARG A 320 -1.54 28.96 10.53
CA ARG A 320 -2.01 27.66 10.98
C ARG A 320 -1.00 27.08 11.95
N ILE A 321 -1.50 26.51 13.05
CA ILE A 321 -0.74 25.65 13.94
C ILE A 321 -1.55 24.37 14.11
N GLN A 322 -0.91 23.24 13.90
CA GLN A 322 -1.52 21.92 14.04
C GLN A 322 -0.60 21.07 14.91
N ALA A 323 -1.18 20.49 15.96
CA ALA A 323 -0.55 19.46 16.77
C ALA A 323 -1.33 18.16 16.58
N ALA A 324 -0.63 17.07 16.35
CA ALA A 324 -1.26 15.77 16.17
C ALA A 324 -0.49 14.67 16.90
N TRP A 325 -1.22 13.62 17.27
CA TRP A 325 -0.69 12.39 17.81
C TRP A 325 -1.33 11.23 17.09
N HIS A 326 -0.50 10.40 16.45
CA HIS A 326 -0.91 9.17 15.79
C HIS A 326 -0.43 7.97 16.61
N HIS A 327 -1.33 7.02 16.86
CA HIS A 327 -1.08 5.78 17.56
C HIS A 327 -1.44 4.59 16.68
N SER A 328 -0.57 3.57 16.67
CA SER A 328 -0.80 2.32 15.95
C SER A 328 -0.39 1.16 16.85
N ALA A 329 -1.25 0.15 16.94
CA ALA A 329 -0.97 -1.08 17.65
C ALA A 329 -1.44 -2.27 16.81
N ASP A 330 -0.61 -3.29 16.68
CA ASP A 330 -0.93 -4.58 16.07
C ASP A 330 -0.44 -5.70 16.98
N ARG A 331 -1.38 -6.50 17.47
CA ARG A 331 -1.11 -7.61 18.36
C ARG A 331 -1.50 -8.92 17.72
N GLU A 332 -0.53 -9.79 17.58
CA GLU A 332 -0.71 -11.16 17.11
C GLU A 332 -0.93 -12.12 18.30
N THR A 333 -1.85 -13.05 18.12
CA THR A 333 -2.09 -14.14 19.06
C THR A 333 -2.35 -15.42 18.27
N ALA A 334 -2.05 -16.59 18.85
CA ALA A 334 -2.44 -17.85 18.24
C ALA A 334 -3.96 -17.88 18.03
N HIS A 335 -4.41 -18.29 16.84
CA HIS A 335 -5.83 -18.41 16.50
C HIS A 335 -6.54 -19.39 17.43
N ASP A 336 -5.91 -20.54 17.71
CA ASP A 336 -6.33 -21.47 18.75
C ASP A 336 -5.53 -21.20 20.03
N ALA A 337 -6.21 -20.73 21.07
CA ALA A 337 -5.59 -20.44 22.36
C ALA A 337 -4.89 -21.67 22.99
N SER A 338 -5.36 -22.89 22.69
CA SER A 338 -4.72 -24.12 23.16
C SER A 338 -3.35 -24.36 22.54
N ALA A 339 -3.12 -23.82 21.34
CA ALA A 339 -1.85 -23.91 20.61
C ALA A 339 -0.81 -22.84 21.04
N ALA A 340 -1.19 -21.89 21.91
CA ALA A 340 -0.26 -20.85 22.37
C ALA A 340 0.95 -21.42 23.15
N GLY A 341 0.76 -22.54 23.85
CA GLY A 341 1.81 -23.25 24.58
C GLY A 341 2.53 -24.34 23.78
N ILE A 342 2.24 -24.48 22.48
CA ILE A 342 2.81 -25.52 21.62
C ILE A 342 3.83 -24.88 20.66
N PRO A 343 5.08 -25.39 20.61
CA PRO A 343 6.05 -24.98 19.60
C PRO A 343 5.53 -25.21 18.19
N GLN A 344 5.93 -24.34 17.26
CA GLN A 344 5.71 -24.61 15.84
C GLN A 344 6.84 -25.51 15.33
N LEU A 345 6.49 -26.56 14.62
CA LEU A 345 7.45 -27.35 13.84
C LEU A 345 7.43 -26.87 12.38
N LEU A 346 8.56 -26.40 11.89
CA LEU A 346 8.84 -26.22 10.46
C LEU A 346 9.64 -27.42 9.96
N SER A 347 9.11 -28.12 8.96
CA SER A 347 9.79 -29.28 8.38
C SER A 347 9.92 -29.12 6.88
N ALA A 348 11.10 -29.43 6.35
CA ALA A 348 11.34 -29.53 4.90
C ALA A 348 10.77 -30.81 4.30
N TYR A 349 10.46 -31.78 5.11
CA TYR A 349 9.81 -33.05 4.74
C TYR A 349 8.62 -33.29 5.67
N VAL A 350 7.78 -34.21 5.22
CA VAL A 350 6.79 -34.80 6.12
C VAL A 350 7.57 -35.67 7.10
N PRO A 351 7.62 -35.31 8.39
CA PRO A 351 8.23 -36.21 9.37
C PRO A 351 7.49 -37.56 9.32
N ALA A 352 8.21 -38.65 9.44
CA ALA A 352 7.64 -39.97 9.64
C ALA A 352 6.70 -40.06 10.88
N THR A 353 6.66 -39.01 11.66
CA THR A 353 5.84 -38.74 12.83
C THR A 353 4.83 -37.63 12.62
N LEU A 354 4.23 -37.45 11.42
CA LEU A 354 2.93 -36.79 11.38
C LEU A 354 1.99 -37.65 12.22
N PRO A 355 1.76 -37.30 13.50
CA PRO A 355 1.19 -38.26 14.44
C PRO A 355 -0.25 -38.62 14.10
N ASP A 356 -0.88 -37.88 13.20
CA ASP A 356 -2.31 -37.93 12.96
C ASP A 356 -2.71 -38.38 11.54
N ASP A 357 -1.73 -38.63 10.62
CA ASP A 357 -2.06 -39.11 9.28
C ASP A 357 -1.09 -40.19 8.77
N PRO A 358 -1.35 -41.48 9.07
CA PRO A 358 -0.51 -42.57 8.60
C PRO A 358 -0.52 -42.73 7.05
N LEU A 359 -1.56 -42.23 6.37
CA LEU A 359 -1.61 -42.25 4.90
C LEU A 359 -0.65 -41.23 4.29
N LEU A 360 -0.53 -40.07 4.94
CA LEU A 360 0.41 -39.04 4.52
C LEU A 360 1.85 -39.49 4.72
N ALA A 361 2.14 -40.07 5.87
CA ALA A 361 3.48 -40.61 6.17
C ALA A 361 3.86 -41.71 5.15
N ALA A 362 2.96 -42.65 4.88
CA ALA A 362 3.20 -43.71 3.92
C ALA A 362 3.35 -43.22 2.48
N ALA A 363 2.64 -42.14 2.09
CA ALA A 363 2.74 -41.55 0.75
C ALA A 363 4.05 -40.77 0.53
N CYS A 364 4.76 -40.39 1.58
CA CYS A 364 6.01 -39.61 1.52
C CYS A 364 7.26 -40.45 1.88
N ASP A 365 7.09 -41.72 2.21
CA ASP A 365 8.20 -42.64 2.48
C ASP A 365 8.64 -43.30 1.16
N ASP A 366 9.78 -42.83 0.61
CA ASP A 366 10.39 -43.47 -0.59
C ASP A 366 11.37 -44.58 -0.25
N ALA A 367 11.47 -44.97 1.04
CA ALA A 367 12.41 -45.94 1.56
C ALA A 367 13.90 -45.64 1.19
N SER A 368 14.21 -44.42 0.77
CA SER A 368 15.53 -43.96 0.37
C SER A 368 16.16 -43.10 1.45
N ALA A 369 17.13 -43.66 2.17
CA ALA A 369 17.95 -42.90 3.12
C ALA A 369 19.06 -42.08 2.43
N ALA A 370 19.16 -42.10 1.11
CA ALA A 370 20.34 -41.60 0.40
C ALA A 370 20.22 -40.10 0.00
N ASP A 371 19.04 -39.57 -0.17
CA ASP A 371 18.83 -38.15 -0.47
C ASP A 371 17.54 -37.64 0.18
N PRO A 372 17.68 -37.04 1.36
CA PRO A 372 16.53 -36.54 2.12
C PRO A 372 15.81 -35.36 1.47
N ALA A 373 16.42 -34.66 0.57
CA ALA A 373 15.82 -33.55 -0.17
C ALA A 373 15.15 -33.96 -1.49
N LYS A 374 15.17 -35.26 -1.82
CA LYS A 374 14.55 -35.76 -3.04
C LYS A 374 13.04 -35.65 -2.95
N LEU A 375 12.46 -35.01 -3.94
CA LEU A 375 11.01 -35.03 -4.13
C LEU A 375 10.55 -36.45 -4.35
N VAL A 376 9.76 -36.97 -3.42
CA VAL A 376 9.14 -38.27 -3.57
C VAL A 376 7.94 -38.10 -4.50
N PRO A 377 7.88 -38.78 -5.66
CA PRO A 377 6.69 -38.84 -6.46
C PRO A 377 5.51 -39.28 -5.59
N ASN A 378 4.37 -38.65 -5.75
CA ASN A 378 3.15 -38.94 -4.96
C ASN A 378 3.18 -38.48 -3.49
N CYS A 379 4.23 -37.85 -3.03
CA CYS A 379 4.21 -37.21 -1.71
C CYS A 379 3.35 -35.95 -1.73
N PRO A 380 2.37 -35.81 -0.84
CA PRO A 380 1.46 -34.67 -0.84
C PRO A 380 2.05 -33.39 -0.27
N VAL A 381 3.32 -33.34 0.09
CA VAL A 381 3.93 -32.17 0.73
C VAL A 381 5.04 -31.61 -0.16
N ALA A 382 4.97 -30.30 -0.42
CA ALA A 382 6.04 -29.60 -1.11
C ALA A 382 7.36 -29.73 -0.36
N ALA A 383 8.44 -30.00 -1.06
CA ALA A 383 9.77 -29.75 -0.53
C ALA A 383 9.87 -28.27 -0.16
N GLY A 384 10.11 -27.99 1.07
CA GLY A 384 10.30 -26.58 1.50
C GLY A 384 9.53 -26.26 2.72
N ALA A 385 8.90 -26.02 3.41
CA ALA A 385 8.41 -25.63 4.71
C ALA A 385 6.96 -26.02 4.94
N PHE A 386 6.82 -26.97 5.76
CA PHE A 386 5.57 -27.45 6.29
C PHE A 386 5.45 -27.04 7.77
N ALA A 387 4.37 -26.38 8.13
CA ALA A 387 4.16 -25.86 9.47
C ALA A 387 3.10 -26.70 10.22
N SER A 388 3.45 -27.20 11.40
CA SER A 388 2.53 -27.89 12.30
C SER A 388 2.70 -27.40 13.74
N GLY A 389 1.82 -27.83 14.66
CA GLY A 389 1.85 -27.40 16.04
C GLY A 389 1.29 -25.98 16.23
N GLY A 390 2.02 -25.12 16.94
CA GLY A 390 1.59 -23.77 17.26
C GLY A 390 1.73 -22.77 16.11
N ALA A 391 1.40 -21.51 16.36
CA ALA A 391 1.42 -20.43 15.36
C ALA A 391 2.85 -19.96 15.00
N GLY A 392 3.86 -20.34 15.78
CA GLY A 392 5.23 -19.91 15.58
C GLY A 392 5.54 -18.54 16.16
N LEU A 393 6.19 -17.68 15.36
CA LEU A 393 6.54 -16.34 15.79
C LEU A 393 5.28 -15.45 15.86
N LEU A 394 5.07 -14.83 17.00
CA LEU A 394 4.04 -13.85 17.28
C LEU A 394 4.69 -12.49 17.57
N THR A 395 4.11 -11.43 17.06
CA THR A 395 4.59 -10.06 17.28
C THR A 395 3.51 -9.18 17.92
N ASP A 396 3.94 -8.31 18.82
CA ASP A 396 3.13 -7.22 19.39
C ASP A 396 3.85 -5.92 19.08
N VAL A 397 3.27 -5.11 18.21
CA VAL A 397 3.86 -3.87 17.72
C VAL A 397 3.03 -2.70 18.21
N THR A 398 3.67 -1.73 18.86
CA THR A 398 3.04 -0.48 19.27
C THR A 398 3.88 0.69 18.81
N GLY A 399 3.23 1.71 18.31
CA GLY A 399 3.89 2.91 17.84
C GLY A 399 3.13 4.19 18.15
N ASP A 400 3.89 5.26 18.38
CA ASP A 400 3.39 6.60 18.67
C ASP A 400 4.16 7.62 17.82
N ARG A 401 3.44 8.58 17.25
CA ARG A 401 4.02 9.70 16.52
C ARG A 401 3.35 11.02 16.88
N PRO A 402 3.81 11.76 17.91
CA PRO A 402 3.51 13.16 18.05
C PRO A 402 4.11 13.98 16.90
N SER A 403 3.37 14.97 16.43
CA SER A 403 3.80 15.90 15.40
C SER A 403 3.26 17.31 15.63
N VAL A 404 4.02 18.30 15.15
CA VAL A 404 3.62 19.72 15.16
C VAL A 404 3.97 20.32 13.81
N THR A 405 3.02 21.08 13.24
CA THR A 405 3.21 21.85 12.00
C THR A 405 2.76 23.28 12.24
N GLY A 406 3.57 24.25 11.79
CA GLY A 406 3.23 25.67 11.80
C GLY A 406 3.44 26.28 10.42
N ASP A 407 2.46 27.03 9.92
CA ASP A 407 2.50 27.71 8.63
C ASP A 407 2.01 29.14 8.76
N LEU A 408 2.64 30.05 8.03
CA LEU A 408 2.27 31.45 7.90
C LEU A 408 2.29 31.85 6.44
N ALA A 409 1.23 32.45 5.94
CA ALA A 409 1.18 33.07 4.62
C ALA A 409 0.87 34.57 4.77
N GLN A 410 1.68 35.40 4.10
CA GLN A 410 1.56 36.87 4.08
C GLN A 410 1.48 37.36 2.66
N ARG A 411 0.43 38.11 2.35
CA ARG A 411 0.31 38.81 1.06
C ARG A 411 1.00 40.17 1.13
N LEU A 412 1.92 40.42 0.19
CA LEU A 412 2.70 41.66 0.03
C LEU A 412 2.63 42.13 -1.43
N GLY A 413 1.61 42.91 -1.79
CA GLY A 413 1.39 43.32 -3.16
C GLY A 413 1.06 42.14 -4.08
N ASP A 414 1.90 41.89 -5.08
CA ASP A 414 1.78 40.78 -6.03
C ASP A 414 2.49 39.50 -5.54
N HIS A 415 3.03 39.51 -4.33
CA HIS A 415 3.68 38.39 -3.70
C HIS A 415 2.80 37.76 -2.62
N VAL A 416 2.85 36.43 -2.50
CA VAL A 416 2.36 35.68 -1.35
C VAL A 416 3.52 34.85 -0.80
N ILE A 417 4.11 35.36 0.29
CA ILE A 417 5.22 34.69 0.95
C ILE A 417 4.64 33.69 1.97
N ARG A 418 5.11 32.44 1.92
CA ARG A 418 4.76 31.38 2.86
C ARG A 418 6.03 30.89 3.55
N VAL A 419 5.94 30.75 4.86
CA VAL A 419 6.99 30.13 5.68
C VAL A 419 6.34 29.12 6.61
N GLY A 420 7.05 28.06 6.91
CA GLY A 420 6.55 27.09 7.85
C GLY A 420 7.56 26.02 8.18
N GLY A 421 7.12 25.10 9.04
CA GLY A 421 7.93 23.97 9.45
C GLY A 421 7.10 22.86 10.07
N THR A 422 7.69 21.69 10.15
CA THR A 422 7.09 20.52 10.77
C THR A 422 8.12 19.78 11.60
N PHE A 423 7.66 19.17 12.67
CA PHE A 423 8.42 18.26 13.50
C PHE A 423 7.60 17.01 13.78
N GLU A 424 8.22 15.84 13.62
CA GLU A 424 7.61 14.53 13.87
C GLU A 424 8.63 13.68 14.64
N HIS A 425 8.17 13.00 15.68
CA HIS A 425 8.98 12.05 16.42
C HIS A 425 8.22 10.72 16.52
N THR A 426 8.76 9.65 15.97
CA THR A 426 8.14 8.33 15.99
C THR A 426 8.89 7.43 16.95
N ARG A 427 8.14 6.72 17.77
CA ARG A 427 8.62 5.60 18.57
C ARG A 427 7.85 4.35 18.15
N LEU A 428 8.57 3.31 17.78
CA LEU A 428 8.02 1.99 17.44
C LEU A 428 8.63 0.96 18.38
N ALA A 429 7.79 0.23 19.09
CA ALA A 429 8.20 -0.86 19.98
C ALA A 429 7.61 -2.18 19.47
N THR A 430 8.44 -3.21 19.42
CA THR A 430 8.04 -4.56 19.03
C THR A 430 8.44 -5.53 20.11
N THR A 431 7.52 -6.40 20.50
CA THR A 431 7.78 -7.58 21.31
C THR A 431 7.51 -8.79 20.45
N SER A 432 8.49 -9.68 20.34
CA SER A 432 8.42 -10.93 19.58
C SER A 432 8.52 -12.11 20.52
N SER A 433 7.69 -13.14 20.33
CA SER A 433 7.72 -14.39 21.10
C SER A 433 7.36 -15.57 20.22
N PHE A 434 7.90 -16.75 20.53
CA PHE A 434 7.46 -17.98 19.89
C PHE A 434 6.35 -18.65 20.71
N THR A 435 5.34 -19.23 20.05
CA THR A 435 4.42 -20.15 20.71
C THR A 435 5.20 -21.31 21.31
N GLY A 436 4.89 -21.71 22.56
CA GLY A 436 5.68 -22.71 23.29
C GLY A 436 7.09 -22.30 23.68
N GLY A 437 7.50 -21.03 23.39
CA GLY A 437 8.82 -20.48 23.70
C GLY A 437 9.92 -20.78 22.66
N GLU A 438 9.62 -21.57 21.64
CA GLU A 438 10.57 -21.99 20.62
C GLU A 438 9.90 -22.35 19.29
N GLN A 439 10.69 -22.45 18.23
CA GLN A 439 10.30 -22.99 16.94
C GLN A 439 11.22 -24.16 16.61
N ASP A 440 10.66 -25.34 16.49
CA ASP A 440 11.39 -26.53 16.03
C ASP A 440 11.54 -26.48 14.50
N ARG A 441 12.74 -26.83 14.00
CA ARG A 441 13.06 -26.80 12.57
C ARG A 441 13.72 -28.11 12.18
N SER A 442 13.09 -28.88 11.32
CA SER A 442 13.64 -30.10 10.74
C SER A 442 13.90 -29.86 9.25
N LEU A 443 15.08 -29.34 8.94
CA LEU A 443 15.47 -28.95 7.57
C LEU A 443 16.29 -30.04 6.86
N ALA A 444 16.82 -31.02 7.63
CA ALA A 444 17.47 -32.21 7.12
C ALA A 444 16.96 -33.46 7.85
N ILE A 445 16.91 -34.66 7.21
CA ILE A 445 16.42 -35.90 7.81
C ILE A 445 17.25 -36.25 9.03
N GLY A 446 16.57 -36.43 10.15
CA GLY A 446 17.20 -36.75 11.41
C GLY A 446 17.80 -35.54 12.14
N GLU A 447 17.75 -34.37 11.56
CA GLU A 447 18.20 -33.14 12.20
C GLU A 447 16.99 -32.36 12.73
N LEU A 448 17.03 -32.00 13.98
CA LEU A 448 16.07 -31.13 14.64
C LEU A 448 16.83 -30.00 15.29
N SER A 449 16.68 -28.78 14.77
CA SER A 449 17.17 -27.58 15.44
C SER A 449 16.02 -26.84 16.11
N ARG A 450 16.35 -26.11 17.18
CA ARG A 450 15.40 -25.32 17.96
C ARG A 450 15.79 -23.87 17.93
N ARG A 451 14.92 -23.03 17.37
CA ARG A 451 15.10 -21.58 17.32
C ARG A 451 14.46 -20.91 18.50
N ARG A 452 15.22 -20.11 19.26
CA ARG A 452 14.78 -19.38 20.46
C ARG A 452 15.35 -17.97 20.47
N PHE A 453 14.67 -17.08 21.21
CA PHE A 453 15.29 -15.82 21.64
C PHE A 453 16.27 -16.07 22.79
N TYR A 454 17.23 -15.18 22.96
CA TYR A 454 18.21 -15.26 24.03
C TYR A 454 18.52 -13.90 24.64
N THR A 455 19.01 -13.89 25.89
CA THR A 455 19.47 -12.70 26.60
C THR A 455 20.99 -12.72 26.73
N GLY A 456 21.62 -11.56 26.55
CA GLY A 456 23.08 -11.41 26.69
C GLY A 456 23.86 -11.96 25.50
N THR A 457 25.07 -12.42 25.72
CA THR A 457 25.91 -13.03 24.71
C THR A 457 25.77 -14.55 24.73
N CYS A 458 25.22 -15.10 23.67
CA CYS A 458 25.16 -16.54 23.45
C CYS A 458 26.39 -16.96 22.64
N SER A 459 27.14 -17.96 23.09
CA SER A 459 28.31 -18.51 22.39
C SER A 459 27.90 -19.70 21.52
N ASP A 460 28.60 -19.91 20.41
CA ASP A 460 28.47 -21.12 19.59
C ASP A 460 28.99 -22.38 20.32
N ASP A 461 29.74 -22.22 21.42
CA ASP A 461 30.20 -23.30 22.28
C ASP A 461 29.06 -23.82 23.16
N LEU A 462 28.63 -25.05 22.92
CA LEU A 462 27.57 -25.72 23.68
C LEU A 462 27.90 -25.88 25.18
N ALA A 463 29.18 -25.90 25.56
CA ALA A 463 29.62 -25.98 26.95
C ALA A 463 29.35 -24.71 27.74
N GLN A 464 29.11 -23.59 27.05
CA GLN A 464 28.77 -22.31 27.69
C GLN A 464 27.26 -22.13 27.82
N PRO A 465 26.76 -21.65 28.97
CA PRO A 465 25.34 -21.41 29.14
C PRO A 465 24.84 -20.32 28.17
N CYS A 466 23.69 -20.57 27.57
CA CYS A 466 22.97 -19.62 26.73
C CYS A 466 21.56 -19.48 27.29
N ASP A 467 21.27 -18.31 27.87
CA ASP A 467 20.00 -18.07 28.56
C ASP A 467 18.92 -17.76 27.54
N ALA A 468 18.00 -18.70 27.35
CA ALA A 468 16.84 -18.48 26.53
C ALA A 468 15.92 -17.39 27.11
N ALA A 469 15.42 -16.52 26.26
CA ALA A 469 14.45 -15.51 26.61
C ALA A 469 13.07 -15.94 26.09
N ALA A 470 12.03 -15.67 26.87
CA ALA A 470 10.65 -15.93 26.44
C ALA A 470 10.21 -15.00 25.33
N GLU A 471 10.78 -13.81 25.25
CA GLU A 471 10.44 -12.76 24.30
C GLU A 471 11.66 -11.88 23.99
N SER A 472 11.65 -11.27 22.82
CA SER A 472 12.56 -10.19 22.44
C SER A 472 11.80 -8.86 22.42
N LYS A 473 12.47 -7.77 22.87
CA LYS A 473 11.91 -6.41 22.89
C LYS A 473 12.83 -5.45 22.19
N LEU A 474 12.34 -4.85 21.11
CA LEU A 474 13.04 -3.84 20.33
C LEU A 474 12.29 -2.52 20.37
N THR A 475 13.00 -1.41 20.47
CA THR A 475 12.41 -0.07 20.38
C THR A 475 13.21 0.77 19.40
N TYR A 476 12.50 1.27 18.41
CA TYR A 476 13.03 2.13 17.35
C TYR A 476 12.49 3.54 17.46
N ARG A 477 13.30 4.52 17.07
CA ARG A 477 12.92 5.94 17.05
C ARG A 477 13.34 6.56 15.75
N THR A 478 12.44 7.36 15.17
CA THR A 478 12.79 8.23 14.04
C THR A 478 12.39 9.66 14.38
N THR A 479 13.16 10.61 13.89
CA THR A 479 12.87 12.04 14.03
C THR A 479 12.93 12.67 12.64
N TYR A 480 11.90 13.42 12.31
CA TYR A 480 11.84 14.21 11.09
C TYR A 480 11.56 15.67 11.46
N ALA A 481 12.32 16.58 10.87
CA ALA A 481 12.07 18.01 10.97
C ALA A 481 12.27 18.65 9.62
N ALA A 482 11.49 19.70 9.34
CA ALA A 482 11.64 20.45 8.12
C ALA A 482 11.22 21.90 8.30
N ALA A 483 11.84 22.77 7.51
CA ALA A 483 11.46 24.19 7.39
C ALA A 483 11.39 24.56 5.91
N TYR A 484 10.51 25.49 5.54
CA TYR A 484 10.39 25.95 4.19
C TYR A 484 10.12 27.46 4.07
N LEU A 485 10.52 27.99 2.93
CA LEU A 485 10.19 29.32 2.44
C LEU A 485 9.70 29.21 1.00
N GLU A 486 8.58 29.85 0.67
CA GLU A 486 8.00 29.86 -0.68
C GLU A 486 7.43 31.25 -0.98
N ASP A 487 7.64 31.72 -2.20
CA ASP A 487 7.01 32.92 -2.73
C ASP A 487 6.21 32.60 -3.99
N THR A 488 4.94 33.00 -4.00
CA THR A 488 4.11 33.04 -5.20
C THR A 488 4.06 34.47 -5.71
N PHE A 489 4.75 34.73 -6.82
CA PHE A 489 4.76 36.01 -7.50
C PHE A 489 3.77 36.01 -8.66
N ALA A 490 2.78 36.89 -8.61
CA ALA A 490 1.74 37.03 -9.64
C ALA A 490 1.85 38.40 -10.34
N PRO A 491 2.79 38.60 -11.31
CA PRO A 491 3.02 39.87 -11.97
C PRO A 491 1.82 40.33 -12.82
N SER A 492 0.94 39.41 -13.13
CA SER A 492 -0.29 39.72 -13.86
C SER A 492 -1.41 38.73 -13.48
N PRO A 493 -2.69 39.04 -13.76
CA PRO A 493 -3.79 38.12 -13.58
C PRO A 493 -3.68 36.83 -14.41
N ARG A 494 -2.73 36.69 -15.31
CA ARG A 494 -2.56 35.53 -16.20
C ARG A 494 -1.33 34.68 -15.91
N VAL A 495 -0.42 35.18 -15.09
CA VAL A 495 0.85 34.49 -14.79
C VAL A 495 1.09 34.44 -13.31
N ALA A 496 1.44 33.27 -12.82
CA ALA A 496 1.96 33.08 -11.48
C ALA A 496 3.26 32.27 -11.54
N ILE A 497 4.22 32.64 -10.71
CA ILE A 497 5.51 31.99 -10.56
C ILE A 497 5.65 31.64 -9.10
N ASP A 498 5.87 30.38 -8.80
CA ASP A 498 6.11 29.88 -7.45
C ASP A 498 7.58 29.45 -7.35
N ALA A 499 8.28 29.95 -6.34
CA ALA A 499 9.65 29.56 -6.05
C ALA A 499 9.78 29.27 -4.56
N GLY A 500 10.32 28.11 -4.24
CA GLY A 500 10.43 27.66 -2.86
C GLY A 500 11.67 26.84 -2.58
N LEU A 501 12.06 26.84 -1.34
CA LEU A 501 13.13 26.03 -0.81
C LEU A 501 12.66 25.35 0.47
N ARG A 502 12.87 24.04 0.57
CA ARG A 502 12.63 23.27 1.76
C ARG A 502 13.92 22.65 2.23
N TRP A 503 14.19 22.74 3.52
CA TRP A 503 15.26 22.03 4.20
C TRP A 503 14.64 20.92 5.04
N GLU A 504 15.22 19.73 4.98
CA GLU A 504 14.74 18.55 5.69
C GLU A 504 15.86 17.90 6.49
N LEU A 505 15.48 17.31 7.61
CA LEU A 505 16.33 16.53 8.49
C LEU A 505 15.59 15.26 8.85
N MET A 506 16.26 14.10 8.71
CA MET A 506 15.71 12.81 9.14
C MET A 506 16.77 11.98 9.86
N TRP A 507 16.40 11.50 11.03
CA TRP A 507 17.21 10.56 11.81
C TRP A 507 16.42 9.25 11.97
N VAL A 508 16.99 8.14 11.53
CA VAL A 508 16.41 6.80 11.65
C VAL A 508 17.31 5.94 12.52
N GLY A 509 16.84 5.70 13.75
CA GLY A 509 17.66 5.05 14.76
C GLY A 509 18.94 5.82 15.06
N PRO A 510 19.97 5.18 15.60
CA PRO A 510 21.26 5.80 15.92
C PRO A 510 22.20 5.96 14.72
N HIS A 511 21.96 5.22 13.63
CA HIS A 511 22.93 5.01 12.55
C HIS A 511 22.70 5.87 11.31
N LEU A 512 21.44 6.19 10.95
CA LEU A 512 21.12 6.97 9.74
C LEU A 512 20.77 8.40 10.12
N ARG A 513 21.55 9.37 9.63
CA ARG A 513 21.37 10.80 9.88
C ARG A 513 21.50 11.60 8.60
N PHE A 514 20.38 12.06 8.09
CA PHE A 514 20.30 12.95 6.94
C PHE A 514 19.93 14.35 7.45
N SER A 515 20.77 15.36 7.20
CA SER A 515 20.58 16.70 7.78
C SER A 515 20.89 17.86 6.83
N ARG A 516 21.24 17.54 5.59
CA ARG A 516 21.63 18.54 4.56
C ARG A 516 20.72 18.55 3.36
N GLU A 517 19.48 18.08 3.55
CA GLU A 517 18.53 17.82 2.49
C GLU A 517 17.88 19.14 2.05
N LEU A 518 18.37 19.71 0.95
CA LEU A 518 17.80 20.92 0.35
C LEU A 518 16.98 20.54 -0.88
N ALA A 519 15.70 20.91 -0.85
CA ALA A 519 14.70 20.60 -1.86
C ALA A 519 14.20 21.89 -2.54
N PRO A 520 14.86 22.36 -3.60
CA PRO A 520 14.37 23.47 -4.41
C PRO A 520 13.13 23.06 -5.18
N ARG A 521 12.19 24.00 -5.34
CA ARG A 521 10.93 23.82 -6.07
C ARG A 521 10.57 25.08 -6.83
N LEU A 522 10.15 24.89 -8.07
CA LEU A 522 9.80 25.98 -8.98
C LEU A 522 8.56 25.59 -9.77
N GLY A 523 7.59 26.49 -9.89
CA GLY A 523 6.40 26.31 -10.67
C GLY A 523 6.05 27.57 -11.46
N VAL A 524 5.50 27.39 -12.65
CA VAL A 524 4.98 28.49 -13.47
C VAL A 524 3.62 28.09 -13.98
N THR A 525 2.68 29.00 -13.88
CA THR A 525 1.32 28.85 -14.40
C THR A 525 0.96 30.03 -15.29
N TRP A 526 0.38 29.75 -16.46
CA TRP A 526 -0.08 30.75 -17.40
C TRP A 526 -1.50 30.46 -17.89
N ASP A 527 -2.38 31.47 -17.84
CA ASP A 527 -3.72 31.44 -18.44
C ASP A 527 -3.74 32.22 -19.75
N PRO A 528 -3.45 31.59 -20.92
CA PRO A 528 -3.36 32.26 -22.21
C PRO A 528 -4.69 32.89 -22.68
N LEU A 529 -5.82 32.25 -22.35
CA LEU A 529 -7.16 32.75 -22.77
C LEU A 529 -7.73 33.75 -21.78
N GLY A 530 -7.24 33.79 -20.56
CA GLY A 530 -7.78 34.61 -19.50
C GLY A 530 -9.08 34.04 -18.88
N GLY A 531 -9.46 34.63 -17.73
CA GLY A 531 -10.72 34.27 -17.06
C GLY A 531 -10.75 32.86 -16.46
N GLY A 532 -9.60 32.15 -16.33
CA GLY A 532 -9.54 30.82 -15.78
C GLY A 532 -10.07 29.71 -16.71
N SER A 533 -10.32 30.02 -17.98
CA SER A 533 -10.81 29.06 -18.95
C SER A 533 -9.71 28.15 -19.53
N SER A 534 -8.45 28.56 -19.38
CA SER A 534 -7.26 27.80 -19.81
C SER A 534 -6.16 27.88 -18.77
N ARG A 535 -5.29 26.89 -18.76
CA ARG A 535 -4.11 26.88 -17.90
C ARG A 535 -3.02 26.04 -18.53
N LEU A 536 -1.84 26.62 -18.69
CA LEU A 536 -0.59 25.93 -18.97
C LEU A 536 0.26 25.98 -17.72
N TRP A 537 0.99 24.92 -17.43
CA TRP A 537 1.92 24.89 -16.30
C TRP A 537 3.15 24.08 -16.60
N ALA A 538 4.22 24.41 -15.89
CA ALA A 538 5.43 23.62 -15.78
C ALA A 538 5.96 23.72 -14.35
N SER A 539 6.54 22.65 -13.83
CA SER A 539 7.18 22.67 -12.52
C SER A 539 8.42 21.77 -12.49
N TYR A 540 9.32 22.11 -11.59
CA TYR A 540 10.42 21.29 -11.12
C TYR A 540 10.40 21.21 -9.62
N GLY A 541 10.64 20.01 -9.07
CA GLY A 541 10.73 19.82 -7.63
C GLY A 541 11.69 18.70 -7.26
N ARG A 542 12.48 18.94 -6.20
CA ARG A 542 13.25 17.91 -5.52
C ARG A 542 12.53 17.47 -4.27
N THR A 543 12.48 16.17 -4.03
CA THR A 543 11.93 15.56 -2.80
C THR A 543 12.85 14.47 -2.30
N PHE A 544 12.72 14.15 -1.01
CA PHE A 544 13.42 13.03 -0.39
C PHE A 544 12.42 11.99 0.09
N ALA A 545 12.85 10.72 0.15
CA ALA A 545 11.99 9.66 0.69
C ALA A 545 11.86 9.79 2.21
N MET A 546 10.66 9.61 2.72
CA MET A 546 10.43 9.38 4.15
C MET A 546 10.60 7.89 4.44
N LEU A 547 11.54 7.57 5.32
CA LEU A 547 11.79 6.19 5.73
C LEU A 547 10.92 5.83 6.93
N PRO A 548 10.11 4.76 6.88
CA PRO A 548 9.29 4.33 8.01
C PRO A 548 10.17 3.78 9.15
N ALA A 549 9.68 3.87 10.39
CA ALA A 549 10.43 3.42 11.55
C ALA A 549 10.71 1.90 11.55
N GLY A 550 9.83 1.12 10.91
CA GLY A 550 10.01 -0.32 10.75
C GLY A 550 11.22 -0.71 9.92
N LEU A 551 11.70 0.16 9.04
CA LEU A 551 12.94 -0.04 8.32
C LEU A 551 14.12 -0.25 9.27
N GLY A 552 14.22 0.60 10.29
CA GLY A 552 15.26 0.47 11.28
C GLY A 552 15.22 -0.87 12.02
N GLN A 553 14.03 -1.37 12.31
CA GLN A 553 13.83 -2.65 12.98
C GLN A 553 14.19 -3.83 12.08
N THR A 554 13.79 -3.79 10.81
CA THR A 554 13.94 -4.93 9.90
C THR A 554 15.36 -5.05 9.36
N VAL A 555 16.06 -3.92 9.16
CA VAL A 555 17.33 -3.86 8.42
C VAL A 555 18.52 -3.62 9.32
N ILE A 556 18.38 -2.73 10.31
CA ILE A 556 19.51 -2.31 11.16
C ILE A 556 19.56 -3.10 12.46
N GLN A 557 18.43 -3.61 12.92
CA GLN A 557 18.34 -4.42 14.13
C GLN A 557 17.24 -5.47 13.97
N ARG A 558 17.58 -6.73 14.17
CA ARG A 558 16.63 -7.87 14.23
C ARG A 558 16.59 -8.45 15.64
N ASP A 559 15.57 -9.27 15.87
CA ASP A 559 15.49 -10.07 17.08
C ASP A 559 16.67 -11.04 17.15
N ALA A 560 17.38 -11.04 18.28
CA ALA A 560 18.47 -11.97 18.52
C ALA A 560 17.94 -13.38 18.78
N THR A 561 18.30 -14.32 17.92
CA THR A 561 17.88 -15.73 18.03
C THR A 561 19.07 -16.67 17.96
N PHE A 562 18.92 -17.87 18.43
CA PHE A 562 19.85 -18.96 18.17
C PHE A 562 19.14 -20.25 17.74
N ASP A 563 19.81 -21.02 16.92
CA ASP A 563 19.45 -22.37 16.52
C ASP A 563 20.39 -23.36 17.23
N ASP A 564 19.82 -24.37 17.91
CA ASP A 564 20.53 -25.38 18.66
C ASP A 564 20.03 -26.77 18.22
N ASP A 565 20.91 -27.61 17.64
CA ASP A 565 20.60 -28.96 17.21
C ASP A 565 21.10 -30.04 18.20
N GLY A 566 21.64 -29.61 19.34
CA GLY A 566 22.24 -30.50 20.32
C GLY A 566 23.69 -30.92 20.05
N THR A 567 24.19 -30.64 18.84
CA THR A 567 25.59 -30.90 18.42
C THR A 567 26.33 -29.62 18.06
N SER A 568 25.63 -28.63 17.64
CA SER A 568 26.12 -27.29 17.32
C SER A 568 25.11 -26.22 17.77
N ARG A 569 25.61 -25.03 17.98
CA ARG A 569 24.79 -23.86 18.23
C ARG A 569 25.23 -22.75 17.31
N THR A 570 24.24 -22.20 16.58
CA THR A 570 24.47 -21.04 15.73
C THR A 570 23.56 -19.90 16.20
N HIS A 571 24.12 -18.74 16.47
CA HIS A 571 23.32 -17.59 16.88
C HIS A 571 23.28 -16.50 15.82
N ASP A 572 22.09 -15.88 15.71
CA ASP A 572 21.91 -14.65 14.97
C ASP A 572 21.96 -13.49 15.98
N ALA A 573 22.98 -12.69 15.91
CA ALA A 573 23.24 -11.62 16.87
C ALA A 573 22.18 -10.50 16.88
N GLY A 574 21.14 -10.61 16.05
CA GLY A 574 20.09 -9.59 15.95
C GLY A 574 20.52 -8.31 15.25
N ALA A 575 21.79 -8.10 14.99
CA ALA A 575 22.27 -7.07 14.09
C ALA A 575 22.18 -7.60 12.67
N ALA A 576 21.23 -7.08 11.89
CA ALA A 576 21.03 -7.58 10.56
C ALA A 576 22.17 -7.23 9.63
N PHE A 577 22.57 -5.96 9.63
CA PHE A 577 23.52 -5.42 8.68
C PHE A 577 24.34 -4.29 9.30
N THR A 578 25.58 -4.15 8.88
CA THR A 578 26.34 -2.92 9.14
C THR A 578 25.80 -1.82 8.24
N VAL A 579 25.75 -0.58 8.75
CA VAL A 579 25.40 0.57 7.91
C VAL A 579 26.66 1.03 7.20
N ALA A 580 26.62 1.07 5.86
CA ALA A 580 27.73 1.51 5.03
C ALA A 580 28.13 2.96 5.37
N ALA A 581 29.41 3.27 5.25
CA ALA A 581 29.87 4.62 5.44
C ALA A 581 29.36 5.55 4.32
N GLY A 582 28.85 6.73 4.68
CA GLY A 582 28.45 7.75 3.69
C GLY A 582 27.12 7.46 2.98
N VAL A 583 26.23 6.73 3.61
CA VAL A 583 24.86 6.48 3.07
C VAL A 583 24.18 7.82 2.78
N GLU A 584 23.69 7.96 1.56
CA GLU A 584 22.95 9.12 1.06
C GLU A 584 21.43 8.86 1.10
N PRO A 585 20.61 9.91 1.32
CA PRO A 585 19.17 9.76 1.32
C PRO A 585 18.65 9.47 -0.10
N ILE A 586 17.57 8.71 -0.19
CA ILE A 586 16.84 8.54 -1.45
C ILE A 586 16.32 9.90 -1.89
N VAL A 587 16.73 10.37 -3.07
CA VAL A 587 16.35 11.66 -3.64
C VAL A 587 15.61 11.47 -4.95
N GLN A 588 14.55 12.25 -5.16
CA GLN A 588 13.78 12.31 -6.39
C GLN A 588 13.81 13.73 -6.96
N ASP A 589 14.21 13.85 -8.22
CA ASP A 589 13.99 15.05 -9.04
C ASP A 589 12.81 14.81 -9.97
N GLU A 590 11.88 15.76 -10.00
CA GLU A 590 10.64 15.66 -10.78
C GLU A 590 10.46 16.89 -11.65
N VAL A 591 10.02 16.67 -12.89
CA VAL A 591 9.53 17.71 -13.79
C VAL A 591 8.11 17.39 -14.19
N THR A 592 7.19 18.37 -14.11
CA THR A 592 5.84 18.23 -14.65
C THR A 592 5.54 19.34 -15.64
N LEU A 593 4.70 19.04 -16.60
CA LEU A 593 4.15 20.03 -17.54
C LEU A 593 2.73 19.64 -17.92
N GLY A 594 1.90 20.63 -18.25
CA GLY A 594 0.55 20.29 -18.65
C GLY A 594 -0.25 21.47 -19.17
N ALA A 595 -1.41 21.11 -19.70
CA ALA A 595 -2.39 22.03 -20.24
C ALA A 595 -3.80 21.59 -19.83
N GLN A 596 -4.63 22.56 -19.48
CA GLN A 596 -6.04 22.36 -19.19
C GLN A 596 -6.85 23.43 -19.90
N ILE A 597 -7.96 23.04 -20.50
CA ILE A 597 -8.86 23.95 -21.20
C ILE A 597 -10.32 23.59 -20.98
N ALA A 598 -11.16 24.59 -20.75
CA ALA A 598 -12.61 24.47 -20.82
C ALA A 598 -13.04 24.61 -22.28
N LEU A 599 -13.52 23.50 -22.88
CA LEU A 599 -13.90 23.47 -24.30
C LEU A 599 -15.31 24.04 -24.53
N ALA A 600 -16.24 23.75 -23.63
CA ALA A 600 -17.60 24.29 -23.62
C ALA A 600 -18.09 24.21 -22.17
N GLY A 601 -18.96 25.09 -21.72
CA GLY A 601 -19.32 25.34 -20.33
C GLY A 601 -19.36 24.15 -19.34
N ALA A 602 -19.55 22.92 -19.84
CA ALA A 602 -19.55 21.70 -19.03
C ALA A 602 -18.39 20.73 -19.35
N LEU A 603 -17.60 20.97 -20.40
CA LEU A 603 -16.54 20.05 -20.86
C LEU A 603 -15.15 20.63 -20.58
N ARG A 604 -14.30 19.87 -19.92
CA ARG A 604 -12.91 20.21 -19.62
C ARG A 604 -11.99 19.09 -20.12
N ALA A 605 -10.94 19.49 -20.79
CA ALA A 605 -9.85 18.60 -21.22
C ALA A 605 -8.58 18.95 -20.45
N THR A 606 -7.81 17.94 -20.05
CA THR A 606 -6.53 18.10 -19.40
C THR A 606 -5.53 17.12 -20.01
N LEU A 607 -4.35 17.62 -20.34
CA LEU A 607 -3.18 16.84 -20.78
C LEU A 607 -2.01 17.19 -19.87
N TRP A 608 -1.27 16.19 -19.38
CA TRP A 608 -0.06 16.43 -18.61
C TRP A 608 1.00 15.37 -18.84
N GLY A 609 2.24 15.74 -18.60
CA GLY A 609 3.41 14.87 -18.60
C GLY A 609 4.19 15.02 -17.30
N GLN A 610 4.84 13.95 -16.87
CA GLN A 610 5.67 13.87 -15.67
C GLN A 610 6.92 13.06 -15.98
N GLY A 611 8.10 13.57 -15.62
CA GLY A 611 9.35 12.84 -15.59
C GLY A 611 9.92 12.83 -14.18
N ARG A 612 10.36 11.67 -13.69
CA ARG A 612 10.97 11.47 -12.38
C ARG A 612 12.28 10.72 -12.49
N LEU A 613 13.26 11.15 -11.71
CA LEU A 613 14.54 10.45 -11.53
C LEU A 613 14.77 10.26 -10.04
N VAL A 614 14.70 9.02 -9.58
CA VAL A 614 15.08 8.62 -8.23
C VAL A 614 16.51 8.10 -8.23
N ARG A 615 17.31 8.56 -7.28
CA ARG A 615 18.69 8.16 -7.07
C ARG A 615 18.91 7.79 -5.62
N HIS A 616 20.04 7.12 -5.38
CA HIS A 616 20.48 6.67 -4.05
C HIS A 616 19.44 5.75 -3.40
N GLY A 617 18.87 4.81 -4.17
CA GLY A 617 18.06 3.75 -3.59
C GLY A 617 18.82 3.07 -2.45
N LEU A 618 18.09 2.63 -1.43
CA LEU A 618 18.64 1.96 -0.27
C LEU A 618 18.33 0.47 -0.35
N GLU A 619 19.32 -0.37 -0.04
CA GLU A 619 19.20 -1.82 -0.03
C GLU A 619 20.15 -2.47 0.97
N THR A 620 19.95 -3.76 1.21
CA THR A 620 20.88 -4.59 1.97
C THR A 620 21.65 -5.49 1.00
N THR A 621 22.95 -5.41 1.03
CA THR A 621 23.83 -6.19 0.16
C THR A 621 25.01 -6.74 0.95
N ALA A 622 25.38 -8.00 0.75
CA ALA A 622 26.56 -8.64 1.35
C ALA A 622 26.80 -8.32 2.85
N GLY A 623 25.72 -8.20 3.62
CA GLY A 623 25.79 -7.86 5.06
C GLY A 623 25.89 -6.37 5.38
N GLU A 624 25.82 -5.48 4.39
CA GLU A 624 25.77 -4.02 4.57
C GLU A 624 24.43 -3.44 4.12
N PHE A 625 23.99 -2.39 4.83
CA PHE A 625 22.85 -1.56 4.43
C PHE A 625 23.36 -0.21 3.90
N GLY A 626 23.00 0.13 2.68
CA GLY A 626 23.46 1.36 2.05
C GLY A 626 22.88 1.62 0.68
N ASN A 627 23.58 2.44 -0.11
CA ASN A 627 23.26 2.72 -1.50
C ASN A 627 24.07 1.76 -2.38
N PRO A 628 23.49 0.68 -2.92
CA PRO A 628 24.24 -0.32 -3.64
C PRO A 628 24.63 0.15 -5.04
N GLY A 629 25.77 -0.39 -5.52
CA GLY A 629 26.28 -0.17 -6.86
C GLY A 629 26.81 1.23 -7.12
N ASP A 630 27.42 1.39 -8.26
CA ASP A 630 27.91 2.65 -8.78
C ASP A 630 27.73 2.71 -10.31
N GLY A 631 27.82 3.89 -10.91
CA GLY A 631 27.67 4.06 -12.33
C GLY A 631 26.36 3.48 -12.89
N ALA A 632 26.45 2.55 -13.84
CA ALA A 632 25.30 1.95 -14.53
C ALA A 632 24.48 1.00 -13.66
N ILE A 633 25.05 0.49 -12.58
CA ILE A 633 24.39 -0.40 -11.63
C ILE A 633 23.99 0.30 -10.33
N ALA A 634 24.16 1.63 -10.22
CA ALA A 634 23.68 2.38 -9.08
C ALA A 634 22.17 2.23 -8.92
N ALA A 635 21.69 2.24 -7.67
CA ALA A 635 20.28 2.09 -7.37
C ALA A 635 19.46 3.30 -7.82
N THR A 636 18.88 3.22 -9.02
CA THR A 636 18.13 4.29 -9.69
C THR A 636 16.79 3.83 -10.23
N ARG A 637 15.86 4.79 -10.38
CA ARG A 637 14.56 4.59 -11.03
C ARG A 637 14.20 5.83 -11.86
N GLU A 638 13.94 5.61 -13.13
CA GLU A 638 13.50 6.63 -14.06
C GLU A 638 12.05 6.36 -14.47
N THR A 639 11.21 7.39 -14.43
CA THR A 639 9.79 7.27 -14.78
C THR A 639 9.36 8.39 -15.67
N GLU A 640 8.64 8.06 -16.74
CA GLU A 640 8.00 8.99 -17.65
C GLU A 640 6.51 8.64 -17.74
N ILE A 641 5.61 9.61 -17.56
CA ILE A 641 4.16 9.42 -17.66
C ILE A 641 3.57 10.55 -18.52
N VAL A 642 2.63 10.18 -19.38
CA VAL A 642 1.76 11.13 -20.09
C VAL A 642 0.32 10.70 -19.84
N ALA A 643 -0.54 11.66 -19.49
CA ALA A 643 -1.95 11.38 -19.24
C ALA A 643 -2.85 12.45 -19.85
N PHE A 644 -4.01 11.99 -20.31
CA PHE A 644 -5.08 12.82 -20.84
C PHE A 644 -6.39 12.48 -20.15
N SER A 645 -7.21 13.50 -19.82
CA SER A 645 -8.55 13.32 -19.30
C SER A 645 -9.56 14.26 -19.93
N LEU A 646 -10.79 13.77 -20.02
CA LEU A 646 -11.99 14.51 -20.38
C LEU A 646 -12.99 14.44 -19.22
N GLU A 647 -13.49 15.59 -18.79
CA GLU A 647 -14.52 15.70 -17.76
C GLU A 647 -15.71 16.47 -18.32
N MET A 648 -16.86 15.82 -18.34
CA MET A 648 -18.14 16.45 -18.69
C MET A 648 -19.04 16.51 -17.46
N ARG A 649 -19.32 17.72 -16.99
CA ARG A 649 -20.17 17.96 -15.83
C ARG A 649 -21.62 18.21 -16.28
N LYS A 650 -22.55 17.34 -15.84
CA LYS A 650 -24.01 17.49 -15.93
C LYS A 650 -24.55 18.09 -17.23
N LEU A 651 -24.23 17.51 -18.36
CA LEU A 651 -24.96 17.76 -19.59
C LEU A 651 -26.17 16.84 -19.68
N ALA A 652 -27.39 17.38 -19.70
CA ALA A 652 -28.63 16.63 -19.76
C ALA A 652 -28.72 15.47 -18.74
N GLN A 653 -28.41 15.74 -17.46
CA GLN A 653 -28.45 14.78 -16.36
C GLN A 653 -27.38 13.63 -16.46
N THR A 654 -26.41 13.81 -17.33
CA THR A 654 -25.31 12.86 -17.49
C THR A 654 -24.01 13.52 -17.10
N ALA A 655 -23.20 12.83 -16.30
CA ALA A 655 -21.81 13.17 -15.99
C ALA A 655 -20.91 12.06 -16.57
N ILE A 656 -19.82 12.44 -17.22
CA ILE A 656 -18.86 11.50 -17.78
C ILE A 656 -17.46 11.99 -17.42
N ARG A 657 -16.62 11.08 -17.01
CA ARG A 657 -15.18 11.26 -16.88
C ARG A 657 -14.48 10.13 -17.61
N ALA A 658 -13.52 10.47 -18.45
CA ALA A 658 -12.67 9.51 -19.13
C ALA A 658 -11.22 9.91 -18.99
N GLY A 659 -10.34 8.96 -18.88
CA GLY A 659 -8.90 9.19 -18.78
C GLY A 659 -8.11 8.08 -19.43
N VAL A 660 -6.97 8.46 -20.00
CA VAL A 660 -5.95 7.55 -20.48
C VAL A 660 -4.59 8.03 -19.97
N SER A 661 -3.76 7.09 -19.54
CA SER A 661 -2.37 7.35 -19.21
C SER A 661 -1.48 6.28 -19.82
N TRP A 662 -0.28 6.68 -20.15
CA TRP A 662 0.80 5.77 -20.53
C TRP A 662 2.04 6.15 -19.74
N GLY A 663 2.70 5.14 -19.17
CA GLY A 663 3.91 5.34 -18.38
C GLY A 663 4.95 4.28 -18.68
N ARG A 664 6.22 4.66 -18.50
CA ARG A 664 7.37 3.79 -18.54
C ARG A 664 8.21 4.01 -17.30
N THR A 665 8.54 2.94 -16.59
CA THR A 665 9.41 2.97 -15.41
C THR A 665 10.54 1.97 -15.60
N VAL A 666 11.77 2.45 -15.62
CA VAL A 666 12.98 1.63 -15.83
C VAL A 666 14.02 1.97 -14.77
N GLY A 667 14.95 1.07 -14.54
CA GLY A 667 16.04 1.29 -13.60
C GLY A 667 16.57 -0.01 -13.02
N THR A 668 17.35 0.13 -11.97
CA THR A 668 17.91 -0.97 -11.20
C THR A 668 17.18 -1.20 -9.88
N TRP A 669 16.46 -0.19 -9.35
CA TRP A 669 15.83 -0.19 -8.04
C TRP A 669 14.31 -0.02 -8.14
N ALA A 670 13.56 -1.03 -7.72
CA ALA A 670 12.10 -1.04 -7.80
C ALA A 670 11.42 -0.20 -6.71
N GLY A 671 12.11 0.10 -5.61
CA GLY A 671 11.54 0.74 -4.42
C GLY A 671 11.54 -0.20 -3.21
N PRO A 672 11.04 0.28 -2.06
CA PRO A 672 11.07 -0.49 -0.81
C PRO A 672 10.02 -1.62 -0.74
N TYR A 673 9.26 -1.85 -1.78
CA TYR A 673 8.27 -2.92 -1.88
C TYR A 673 8.37 -3.64 -3.22
N ASP A 674 8.47 -4.96 -3.18
CA ASP A 674 8.38 -5.81 -4.37
C ASP A 674 7.13 -6.70 -4.23
N PRO A 675 6.14 -6.57 -5.14
CA PRO A 675 4.91 -7.37 -5.08
C PRO A 675 5.14 -8.89 -5.19
N ARG A 676 6.30 -9.32 -5.71
CA ARG A 676 6.68 -10.73 -5.80
C ARG A 676 7.11 -11.31 -4.46
N GLN A 677 7.65 -10.49 -3.57
CA GLN A 677 8.21 -10.89 -2.27
C GLN A 677 7.39 -10.40 -1.07
N GLY A 678 6.39 -9.54 -1.30
CA GLY A 678 5.62 -8.87 -0.25
C GLY A 678 6.33 -7.62 0.28
N VAL A 679 5.99 -7.18 1.49
CA VAL A 679 6.61 -6.01 2.12
C VAL A 679 8.00 -6.42 2.64
N ASN A 680 8.95 -6.57 1.75
CA ASN A 680 10.36 -6.65 2.08
C ASN A 680 10.94 -5.24 1.95
N LEU A 681 11.00 -4.54 3.07
CA LEU A 681 11.70 -3.28 3.13
C LEU A 681 13.19 -3.57 2.90
N LEU A 682 13.63 -3.37 1.63
CA LEU A 682 15.03 -3.26 1.28
C LEU A 682 15.86 -4.56 1.46
N GLN A 683 15.47 -5.63 0.76
CA GLN A 683 16.31 -6.83 0.64
C GLN A 683 16.87 -6.95 -0.78
N GLY A 684 18.16 -6.66 -0.93
CA GLY A 684 18.83 -6.50 -2.21
C GLY A 684 19.62 -7.71 -2.69
N SER A 685 19.02 -8.91 -2.68
CA SER A 685 19.67 -10.13 -3.20
C SER A 685 20.13 -9.99 -4.67
N ASP A 686 19.49 -9.15 -5.45
CA ASP A 686 19.83 -8.92 -6.84
C ASP A 686 21.25 -8.34 -7.03
N TRP A 687 21.74 -7.50 -6.10
CA TRP A 687 23.10 -6.94 -6.15
C TRP A 687 24.15 -7.95 -5.71
N ASP A 688 23.82 -8.83 -4.77
CA ASP A 688 24.73 -9.88 -4.27
C ASP A 688 25.05 -10.90 -5.36
N ALA A 689 24.13 -11.17 -6.27
CA ALA A 689 24.29 -12.05 -7.42
C ALA A 689 25.06 -11.44 -8.61
N GLY A 690 25.69 -10.28 -8.44
CA GLY A 690 26.58 -9.68 -9.44
C GLY A 690 25.95 -8.65 -10.37
N ALA A 691 24.72 -8.21 -10.13
CA ALA A 691 24.05 -7.05 -10.75
C ALA A 691 23.96 -7.03 -12.29
N SER A 692 24.29 -8.13 -12.98
CA SER A 692 24.50 -8.15 -14.43
C SER A 692 23.24 -7.90 -15.28
N ASN A 693 22.05 -8.13 -14.72
CA ASN A 693 20.76 -8.04 -15.42
C ASN A 693 19.76 -7.10 -14.70
N LEU A 694 20.22 -6.26 -13.79
CA LEU A 694 19.35 -5.43 -12.94
C LEU A 694 18.62 -4.31 -13.68
N TYR A 695 19.27 -3.68 -14.67
CA TYR A 695 18.66 -2.56 -15.38
C TYR A 695 17.61 -3.04 -16.39
N GLY A 696 16.42 -2.45 -16.30
CA GLY A 696 15.32 -2.74 -17.22
C GLY A 696 13.98 -2.22 -16.72
N PRO A 697 12.86 -2.58 -17.38
CA PRO A 697 11.53 -2.26 -16.91
C PRO A 697 11.26 -2.84 -15.52
N LEU A 698 10.85 -1.97 -14.59
CA LEU A 698 10.63 -2.33 -13.19
C LEU A 698 9.22 -2.91 -12.96
N PRO A 699 8.98 -3.67 -11.89
CA PRO A 699 7.63 -4.16 -11.52
C PRO A 699 6.59 -3.03 -11.36
N THR A 700 7.05 -1.81 -11.06
CA THR A 700 6.22 -0.61 -10.94
C THR A 700 5.89 0.06 -12.28
N ASP A 701 6.39 -0.45 -13.39
CA ASP A 701 6.06 0.04 -14.73
C ASP A 701 4.63 -0.36 -15.12
N GLN A 702 3.74 0.61 -15.17
CA GLN A 702 2.31 0.42 -15.34
C GLN A 702 1.85 0.34 -16.80
N GLY A 703 2.68 0.73 -17.78
CA GLY A 703 2.30 0.78 -19.19
C GLY A 703 1.07 1.66 -19.46
N GLY A 704 0.18 1.19 -20.32
CA GLY A 704 -1.04 1.90 -20.69
C GLY A 704 -2.22 1.61 -19.77
N ARG A 705 -3.00 2.64 -19.43
CA ARG A 705 -4.24 2.53 -18.65
C ARG A 705 -5.30 3.44 -19.23
N ALA A 706 -6.56 3.01 -19.15
CA ALA A 706 -7.70 3.81 -19.54
C ALA A 706 -8.88 3.52 -18.61
N PHE A 707 -9.71 4.54 -18.40
CA PHE A 707 -10.98 4.36 -17.69
C PHE A 707 -12.06 5.27 -18.25
N VAL A 708 -13.30 4.85 -18.07
CA VAL A 708 -14.50 5.65 -18.30
C VAL A 708 -15.41 5.49 -17.09
N GLU A 709 -15.82 6.59 -16.52
CA GLU A 709 -16.83 6.69 -15.47
C GLU A 709 -18.01 7.47 -16.05
N ALA A 710 -19.21 6.95 -15.91
CA ALA A 710 -20.43 7.61 -16.38
C ALA A 710 -21.54 7.46 -15.34
N GLU A 711 -22.29 8.54 -15.13
CA GLU A 711 -23.49 8.56 -14.30
C GLU A 711 -24.64 9.17 -15.09
N ARG A 712 -25.78 8.51 -15.09
CA ARG A 712 -27.01 9.01 -15.68
C ARG A 712 -28.09 9.08 -14.61
N LEU A 713 -28.64 10.27 -14.43
CA LEU A 713 -29.81 10.51 -13.57
C LEU A 713 -31.10 10.44 -14.39
N GLY A 714 -32.18 9.98 -13.77
CA GLY A 714 -33.50 9.88 -14.40
C GLY A 714 -34.61 9.88 -13.37
N ARG A 715 -35.85 9.90 -13.83
CA ARG A 715 -37.04 9.73 -13.01
C ARG A 715 -37.90 8.60 -13.55
N LEU A 716 -38.38 7.73 -12.66
CA LEU A 716 -39.32 6.66 -12.97
C LEU A 716 -40.52 6.77 -12.03
N GLY A 717 -41.61 7.37 -12.50
CA GLY A 717 -42.73 7.75 -11.64
C GLY A 717 -42.29 8.75 -10.58
N GLY A 718 -42.51 8.44 -9.30
CA GLY A 718 -42.10 9.24 -8.14
C GLY A 718 -40.68 8.94 -7.62
N LEU A 719 -39.91 8.10 -8.28
CA LEU A 719 -38.55 7.69 -7.90
C LEU A 719 -37.52 8.50 -8.70
N ASP A 720 -36.53 9.08 -8.01
CA ASP A 720 -35.28 9.49 -8.66
C ASP A 720 -34.39 8.27 -8.80
N VAL A 721 -33.95 7.94 -10.00
CA VAL A 721 -33.10 6.78 -10.28
C VAL A 721 -31.77 7.22 -10.86
N SER A 722 -30.70 6.47 -10.57
CA SER A 722 -29.43 6.66 -11.24
C SER A 722 -28.79 5.34 -11.65
N VAL A 723 -28.05 5.40 -12.74
CA VAL A 723 -27.17 4.34 -13.20
C VAL A 723 -25.76 4.91 -13.28
N ALA A 724 -24.82 4.31 -12.58
CA ALA A 724 -23.41 4.68 -12.66
C ALA A 724 -22.58 3.47 -13.04
N THR A 725 -21.56 3.68 -13.87
CA THR A 725 -20.63 2.64 -14.29
C THR A 725 -19.21 3.14 -14.25
N ARG A 726 -18.29 2.22 -13.98
CA ARG A 726 -16.86 2.41 -14.17
C ARG A 726 -16.30 1.26 -14.98
N LEU A 727 -15.73 1.57 -16.12
CA LEU A 727 -14.94 0.67 -16.94
C LEU A 727 -13.48 1.05 -16.78
N ALA A 728 -12.61 0.09 -16.51
CA ALA A 728 -11.17 0.31 -16.40
C ALA A 728 -10.42 -0.81 -17.12
N VAL A 729 -9.35 -0.42 -17.80
CA VAL A 729 -8.47 -1.32 -18.53
C VAL A 729 -7.03 -0.89 -18.25
N GLY A 730 -6.12 -1.86 -18.00
CA GLY A 730 -4.72 -1.59 -17.77
C GLY A 730 -3.82 -2.67 -18.35
N SER A 731 -2.65 -2.26 -18.83
CA SER A 731 -1.57 -3.20 -19.17
C SER A 731 -1.12 -3.94 -17.91
N GLY A 732 -0.72 -5.19 -18.06
CA GLY A 732 -0.01 -5.89 -17.00
C GLY A 732 1.39 -5.32 -16.77
N THR A 733 2.01 -5.66 -15.65
CA THR A 733 3.38 -5.29 -15.29
C THR A 733 4.43 -6.06 -16.12
N PRO A 734 5.66 -5.54 -16.30
CA PRO A 734 6.73 -6.28 -16.95
C PRO A 734 7.05 -7.58 -16.22
N ARG A 735 7.46 -8.60 -16.95
CA ARG A 735 7.91 -9.90 -16.44
C ARG A 735 9.39 -10.09 -16.65
N SER A 736 10.03 -10.67 -15.66
CA SER A 736 11.45 -11.08 -15.71
C SER A 736 11.58 -12.60 -15.83
N VAL A 737 12.77 -13.08 -16.06
CA VAL A 737 13.14 -14.49 -15.93
C VAL A 737 14.07 -14.60 -14.74
N LEU A 738 13.61 -15.25 -13.69
CA LEU A 738 14.27 -15.31 -12.40
C LEU A 738 14.74 -16.73 -12.08
N ALA A 739 15.70 -16.86 -11.19
CA ALA A 739 15.99 -18.11 -10.50
C ALA A 739 15.94 -17.89 -8.98
N GLU A 740 15.52 -18.91 -8.27
CA GLU A 740 15.59 -18.99 -6.82
C GLU A 740 16.85 -19.78 -6.45
N THR A 741 17.81 -19.12 -5.82
CA THR A 741 19.10 -19.68 -5.42
C THR A 741 19.26 -19.63 -3.91
N SER A 742 20.33 -20.22 -3.37
CA SER A 742 20.68 -20.09 -1.94
C SER A 742 20.85 -18.64 -1.49
N ASP A 743 21.25 -17.77 -2.41
CA ASP A 743 21.53 -16.35 -2.14
C ASP A 743 20.30 -15.46 -2.37
N GLY A 744 19.15 -16.06 -2.77
CA GLY A 744 17.89 -15.38 -3.01
C GLY A 744 17.42 -15.47 -4.47
N ILE A 745 16.54 -14.56 -4.86
CA ILE A 745 15.97 -14.49 -6.20
C ILE A 745 16.88 -13.64 -7.08
N VAL A 746 17.38 -14.21 -8.21
CA VAL A 746 18.29 -13.55 -9.13
C VAL A 746 17.69 -13.44 -10.53
N ALA A 747 17.99 -12.35 -11.24
CA ALA A 747 17.56 -12.15 -12.61
C ALA A 747 18.47 -12.93 -13.60
N LEU A 748 17.94 -13.97 -14.25
CA LEU A 748 18.68 -14.78 -15.24
C LEU A 748 18.92 -14.02 -16.54
N LEU A 749 17.98 -13.20 -16.94
CA LEU A 749 18.01 -12.35 -18.15
C LEU A 749 17.79 -10.90 -17.76
N PRO A 750 18.08 -9.92 -18.65
CA PRO A 750 17.77 -8.53 -18.37
C PRO A 750 16.35 -8.34 -17.87
N ARG A 751 16.18 -7.54 -16.81
CA ARG A 751 14.91 -7.30 -16.14
C ARG A 751 13.82 -6.88 -17.14
N GLY A 752 12.62 -7.43 -17.01
CA GLY A 752 11.48 -7.16 -17.89
C GLY A 752 11.54 -7.78 -19.28
N SER A 753 12.56 -8.62 -19.58
CA SER A 753 12.77 -9.21 -20.91
C SER A 753 11.73 -10.28 -21.30
N ALA A 754 10.97 -10.82 -20.36
CA ALA A 754 9.94 -11.84 -20.62
C ALA A 754 8.59 -11.25 -21.09
N GLY A 755 8.54 -9.97 -21.47
CA GLY A 755 7.32 -9.29 -21.90
C GLY A 755 6.49 -8.75 -20.74
N ARG A 756 5.16 -8.72 -20.88
CA ARG A 756 4.26 -8.18 -19.85
C ARG A 756 3.22 -9.22 -19.42
N ASN A 757 2.72 -9.07 -18.22
CA ASN A 757 1.54 -9.77 -17.72
C ASN A 757 0.31 -9.42 -18.57
N PRO A 758 -0.76 -10.22 -18.57
CA PRO A 758 -1.96 -9.98 -19.35
C PRO A 758 -2.62 -8.63 -19.06
N VAL A 759 -3.38 -8.13 -20.02
CA VAL A 759 -4.20 -6.92 -19.87
C VAL A 759 -5.37 -7.23 -18.95
N ILE A 760 -5.55 -6.38 -17.94
CA ILE A 760 -6.63 -6.48 -16.97
C ILE A 760 -7.75 -5.51 -17.35
N ALA A 761 -8.98 -6.03 -17.43
CA ALA A 761 -10.18 -5.21 -17.67
C ALA A 761 -11.23 -5.49 -16.60
N GLN A 762 -11.87 -4.44 -16.10
CA GLN A 762 -12.91 -4.53 -15.08
C GLN A 762 -14.07 -3.59 -15.41
N ALA A 763 -15.30 -4.08 -15.25
CA ALA A 763 -16.51 -3.32 -15.37
C ALA A 763 -17.29 -3.38 -14.05
N ASN A 764 -17.67 -2.22 -13.53
CA ASN A 764 -18.47 -2.09 -12.30
C ASN A 764 -19.74 -1.30 -12.62
N LEU A 765 -20.84 -1.65 -11.96
CA LEU A 765 -22.15 -1.05 -12.15
C LEU A 765 -22.79 -0.70 -10.80
N ARG A 766 -23.39 0.49 -10.70
CA ARG A 766 -24.28 0.87 -9.60
C ARG A 766 -25.67 1.24 -10.17
N LEU A 767 -26.70 0.70 -9.57
CA LEU A 767 -28.06 1.15 -9.72
C LEU A 767 -28.52 1.78 -8.41
N SER A 768 -29.18 2.94 -8.47
CA SER A 768 -29.76 3.52 -7.26
C SER A 768 -31.17 4.05 -7.51
N ALA A 769 -32.01 3.99 -6.48
CA ALA A 769 -33.35 4.54 -6.46
C ALA A 769 -33.57 5.33 -5.17
N ARG A 770 -34.03 6.59 -5.29
CA ARG A 770 -34.29 7.48 -4.17
C ARG A 770 -35.77 7.82 -4.07
N TRP A 771 -36.31 7.66 -2.86
CA TRP A 771 -37.69 7.97 -2.52
C TRP A 771 -37.79 8.58 -1.10
N HIS A 772 -38.33 9.77 -0.99
CA HIS A 772 -38.51 10.49 0.31
C HIS A 772 -37.27 10.47 1.19
N GLY A 773 -36.10 10.76 0.62
CA GLY A 773 -34.81 10.78 1.35
C GLY A 773 -34.24 9.41 1.70
N LEU A 774 -34.91 8.31 1.33
CA LEU A 774 -34.37 6.96 1.40
C LEU A 774 -33.75 6.61 0.03
N THR A 775 -32.50 6.16 0.00
CA THR A 775 -31.83 5.71 -1.23
C THR A 775 -31.49 4.24 -1.08
N ALA A 776 -31.95 3.41 -2.01
CA ALA A 776 -31.53 2.03 -2.15
C ALA A 776 -30.49 1.93 -3.27
N THR A 777 -29.46 1.10 -3.08
CA THR A 777 -28.39 0.90 -4.06
C THR A 777 -28.13 -0.58 -4.28
N LEU A 778 -27.77 -0.93 -5.51
CA LEU A 778 -27.21 -2.22 -5.91
C LEU A 778 -25.89 -1.96 -6.63
N ASP A 779 -24.80 -2.47 -6.08
CA ASP A 779 -23.47 -2.45 -6.69
C ASP A 779 -23.10 -3.82 -7.19
N ILE A 780 -22.53 -3.88 -8.38
CA ILE A 780 -21.94 -5.07 -8.97
C ILE A 780 -20.51 -4.71 -9.37
N ILE A 781 -19.54 -5.27 -8.66
CA ILE A 781 -18.10 -5.09 -8.90
C ILE A 781 -17.62 -6.29 -9.70
N ASN A 782 -16.81 -6.05 -10.73
CA ASN A 782 -16.40 -7.06 -11.70
C ASN A 782 -17.61 -7.77 -12.34
N LEU A 783 -18.48 -6.99 -12.98
CA LEU A 783 -19.78 -7.38 -13.55
C LEU A 783 -19.74 -8.67 -14.42
N PHE A 784 -18.63 -8.91 -15.11
CA PHE A 784 -18.45 -10.06 -15.99
C PHE A 784 -17.72 -11.24 -15.33
N ASP A 785 -17.47 -11.18 -14.02
CA ASP A 785 -16.68 -12.17 -13.25
C ASP A 785 -15.38 -12.58 -13.97
N ARG A 786 -14.69 -11.60 -14.55
CA ARG A 786 -13.40 -11.85 -15.20
C ARG A 786 -12.37 -12.25 -14.14
N ARG A 787 -11.62 -13.29 -14.47
CA ARG A 787 -10.59 -13.87 -13.59
C ARG A 787 -9.28 -14.00 -14.37
N ASP A 788 -8.92 -12.93 -15.07
CA ASP A 788 -7.70 -12.89 -15.87
C ASP A 788 -6.48 -12.91 -14.92
N PRO A 789 -5.37 -13.52 -15.33
CA PRO A 789 -4.14 -13.52 -14.57
C PRO A 789 -3.63 -12.09 -14.34
N VAL A 790 -3.39 -11.73 -13.08
CA VAL A 790 -2.77 -10.46 -12.67
C VAL A 790 -1.26 -10.58 -12.69
N SER A 791 -0.75 -11.72 -12.22
CA SER A 791 0.67 -12.06 -12.22
C SER A 791 0.90 -13.51 -12.64
N LEU A 792 2.08 -13.78 -13.19
CA LEU A 792 2.56 -15.10 -13.58
C LEU A 792 3.83 -15.45 -12.78
N ASP A 793 4.11 -16.74 -12.62
CA ASP A 793 5.35 -17.22 -12.01
C ASP A 793 6.55 -16.85 -12.91
N GLU A 794 7.44 -16.01 -12.41
CA GLU A 794 8.63 -15.55 -13.11
C GLU A 794 9.87 -16.43 -12.82
N VAL A 795 9.76 -17.37 -11.88
CA VAL A 795 10.89 -18.22 -11.49
C VAL A 795 11.04 -19.38 -12.46
N TYR A 796 12.10 -19.32 -13.26
CA TYR A 796 12.43 -20.33 -14.27
C TYR A 796 13.06 -21.58 -13.65
N ALA A 797 13.98 -21.41 -12.69
CA ALA A 797 14.69 -22.51 -12.07
C ALA A 797 14.87 -22.28 -10.55
N SER A 798 14.96 -23.38 -9.80
CA SER A 798 15.30 -23.38 -8.37
C SER A 798 16.62 -24.12 -8.14
N ASP A 799 17.59 -23.88 -8.99
CA ASP A 799 18.93 -24.48 -8.95
C ASP A 799 19.96 -23.37 -8.76
N ALA A 800 21.14 -23.73 -8.29
CA ALA A 800 22.31 -22.85 -8.32
C ALA A 800 22.75 -22.63 -9.79
N VAL A 801 22.27 -21.54 -10.37
CA VAL A 801 22.48 -21.15 -11.77
C VAL A 801 23.10 -19.78 -11.86
N ARG A 802 23.82 -19.51 -12.93
CA ARG A 802 24.43 -18.19 -13.18
C ARG A 802 23.60 -17.38 -14.16
N PRO A 803 23.41 -16.07 -13.91
CA PRO A 803 22.79 -15.17 -14.86
C PRO A 803 23.48 -15.17 -16.23
N ILE A 804 22.68 -15.08 -17.30
CA ILE A 804 23.16 -14.89 -18.67
C ILE A 804 23.14 -13.36 -18.93
N SER A 805 24.28 -12.72 -18.76
CA SER A 805 24.41 -11.26 -18.88
C SER A 805 24.04 -10.79 -20.29
N GLY A 806 23.03 -9.90 -20.38
CA GLY A 806 22.53 -9.41 -21.66
C GLY A 806 21.86 -10.46 -22.55
N GLY A 807 21.58 -11.66 -21.99
CA GLY A 807 20.98 -12.77 -22.73
C GLY A 807 19.52 -12.53 -23.11
N SER A 808 19.03 -13.39 -23.99
CA SER A 808 17.64 -13.45 -24.48
C SER A 808 16.94 -14.72 -23.99
N TYR A 809 15.63 -14.80 -24.20
CA TYR A 809 14.85 -15.98 -23.83
C TYR A 809 15.34 -17.28 -24.50
N GLU A 810 15.91 -17.18 -25.71
CA GLU A 810 16.44 -18.30 -26.47
C GLU A 810 17.71 -18.86 -25.84
N ASP A 811 18.45 -18.03 -25.10
CA ASP A 811 19.71 -18.46 -24.45
C ASP A 811 19.47 -19.33 -23.21
N LEU A 812 18.24 -19.39 -22.69
CA LEU A 812 17.91 -20.24 -21.55
C LEU A 812 18.16 -21.74 -21.80
N VAL A 813 18.20 -22.18 -23.04
CA VAL A 813 18.55 -23.55 -23.40
C VAL A 813 19.99 -23.91 -22.98
N PHE A 814 20.86 -22.91 -22.88
CA PHE A 814 22.25 -23.07 -22.45
C PHE A 814 22.47 -22.90 -20.96
N LEU A 815 21.39 -22.63 -20.20
CA LEU A 815 21.49 -22.40 -18.78
C LEU A 815 21.97 -23.66 -18.07
N GLY A 816 23.11 -23.56 -17.43
CA GLY A 816 23.73 -24.64 -16.65
C GLY A 816 23.72 -24.36 -15.17
N THR A 817 23.70 -25.40 -14.37
CA THR A 817 23.94 -25.33 -12.92
C THR A 817 25.45 -25.26 -12.63
N ASP A 818 25.81 -24.81 -11.44
CA ASP A 818 27.20 -24.84 -10.97
C ASP A 818 27.80 -26.25 -10.95
N ALA A 819 26.96 -27.28 -10.85
CA ALA A 819 27.34 -28.69 -10.96
C ALA A 819 27.55 -29.16 -12.42
N GLY A 820 27.48 -28.27 -13.43
CA GLY A 820 27.68 -28.59 -14.86
C GLY A 820 26.55 -29.37 -15.52
N ARG A 821 25.35 -29.40 -14.92
CA ARG A 821 24.13 -30.01 -15.50
C ARG A 821 23.27 -28.91 -16.14
N ALA A 822 22.42 -29.26 -17.09
CA ALA A 822 21.40 -28.34 -17.59
C ALA A 822 20.44 -27.96 -16.46
N ALA A 823 20.13 -26.68 -16.35
CA ALA A 823 19.15 -26.20 -15.37
C ALA A 823 17.76 -26.74 -15.71
N ARG A 824 17.04 -27.15 -14.69
CA ARG A 824 15.67 -27.66 -14.84
C ARG A 824 14.68 -26.51 -14.79
N ARG A 825 13.92 -26.30 -15.87
CA ARG A 825 12.81 -25.36 -15.90
C ARG A 825 11.73 -25.81 -14.91
N ARG A 826 11.24 -24.89 -14.07
CA ARG A 826 10.08 -25.14 -13.21
C ARG A 826 8.81 -25.35 -14.06
N THR A 827 8.00 -26.30 -13.68
CA THR A 827 6.72 -26.56 -14.37
C THR A 827 5.71 -25.43 -14.17
N SER A 828 5.83 -24.69 -13.09
CA SER A 828 4.98 -23.51 -12.77
C SER A 828 5.38 -22.24 -13.53
N PHE A 829 6.55 -22.20 -14.18
CA PHE A 829 7.03 -21.01 -14.88
C PHE A 829 6.04 -20.53 -15.94
N LEU A 830 5.64 -19.24 -15.84
CA LEU A 830 4.61 -18.55 -16.62
C LEU A 830 3.17 -19.04 -16.38
N LEU A 831 2.92 -19.86 -15.38
CA LEU A 831 1.55 -20.10 -14.91
C LEU A 831 1.05 -18.95 -14.01
N PRO A 832 -0.26 -18.70 -13.97
CA PRO A 832 -0.84 -17.69 -13.09
C PRO A 832 -0.51 -17.93 -11.61
N THR A 833 -0.03 -16.89 -10.93
CA THR A 833 0.17 -16.86 -9.48
C THR A 833 -0.95 -16.10 -8.77
N GLU A 834 -1.57 -15.16 -9.48
CA GLU A 834 -2.66 -14.36 -8.97
C GLU A 834 -3.71 -14.13 -10.07
N LEU A 835 -4.97 -14.16 -9.70
CA LEU A 835 -6.12 -13.91 -10.59
C LEU A 835 -6.87 -12.66 -10.12
N GLN A 836 -7.58 -12.00 -11.04
CA GLN A 836 -8.47 -10.89 -10.69
C GLN A 836 -9.45 -11.29 -9.57
N PRO A 837 -9.76 -10.33 -8.65
CA PRO A 837 -10.81 -10.54 -7.65
C PRO A 837 -12.14 -10.93 -8.30
N PRO A 838 -12.90 -11.85 -7.69
CA PRO A 838 -14.16 -12.35 -8.23
C PRO A 838 -15.25 -11.28 -8.20
N LEU A 839 -16.38 -11.61 -8.83
CA LEU A 839 -17.62 -10.83 -8.76
C LEU A 839 -18.00 -10.58 -7.30
N SER A 840 -18.36 -9.32 -7.01
CA SER A 840 -18.93 -8.92 -5.73
C SER A 840 -20.23 -8.15 -5.96
N ILE A 841 -21.24 -8.48 -5.16
CA ILE A 841 -22.56 -7.82 -5.20
C ILE A 841 -22.83 -7.21 -3.84
N ALA A 842 -23.23 -5.93 -3.82
CA ALA A 842 -23.62 -5.26 -2.59
C ALA A 842 -25.01 -4.61 -2.73
N LEU A 843 -25.76 -4.73 -1.66
CA LEU A 843 -27.05 -4.06 -1.48
C LEU A 843 -26.91 -3.03 -0.35
N GLY A 844 -27.28 -1.80 -0.62
CA GLY A 844 -27.15 -0.70 0.33
C GLY A 844 -28.45 0.07 0.49
N VAL A 845 -28.61 0.64 1.69
CA VAL A 845 -29.68 1.60 2.02
C VAL A 845 -29.04 2.78 2.72
N HIS A 846 -29.38 3.99 2.25
CA HIS A 846 -28.96 5.25 2.83
C HIS A 846 -30.18 6.08 3.20
N LYS A 847 -30.19 6.67 4.39
CA LYS A 847 -31.22 7.59 4.86
C LYS A 847 -30.58 8.82 5.49
N GLN A 848 -31.02 10.00 5.07
CA GLN A 848 -30.70 11.27 5.69
C GLN A 848 -31.93 11.78 6.45
N PHE A 849 -31.73 12.19 7.70
CA PHE A 849 -32.77 12.71 8.61
C PHE A 849 -32.60 14.19 8.82
#